data_f14a859094f4b6c95c8e3f1b7c3d3b88
#
_entry.id   f14a859094f4b6c95c8e3f1b7c3d3b88
#
_cell.length_a   1.000
_cell.length_b   1.000
_cell.length_c   1.000
_cell.angle_alpha   90.00
_cell.angle_beta   90.00
_cell.angle_gamma   90.00
#
_symmetry.space_group_name_H-M   'P 1'
#
loop_
_entity.id
_entity.type
_entity.pdbx_description
1 polymer ?
#
loop_
_entity_poly.entity_id
_entity_poly.type
_entity_poly.pdbx_seq_one_letter_code
_entity_poly.pdbx_strand_id
1 'polypeptide(L)'
;MRRLLIPILVAAISVSAFAAPKITQKDKDKAADLVSKMTLQEKVDLISGKIDGFHTAEIARLGIPSVRMADGPQGVRNKTKSTFYPSGIATAATWNRAAAKGVGEGIAMDAKARGVGIMLGPGVNIYRSALCGRNFEYYGEDPYLTGEIAASYIIGMQDQGVMATIKHFAVNNQEFDRHGTGSNVDERTANEIYFAAFRKAVEKADVACVMTSYNPLNGIHAAENPWLIKDNLRAWGFDGIVMSDWTSTYDPLLFMYSGIDFEMPKVYVTKYEVIKEMIDNGVLPEAVLDEKCIHILQAFSAYGFLDGKEIGDKSIPEDNPESDAKAYEVAKEAPVLLKNEGGILPLLPSKKGNIVLIGPNAHLIPCGGGSGIVHPIDGRAISLAEGLKKLGKGYNVTFLDNPDPAVLSKASAVIVSVGFDSPTEGEGHDRTYSLPKGQDGLIETVLGYNPNVIVVANSGGEFDVSKWIDKVPAVLLAWYTGQEGGKALAEILTGKVSPSGKLPFTFWGALDKNPADKWYRPVRYLTGKDNRDPLKQVDYVEGVFLGYRGVEHFGLKPLFPFGFGLSYSSFEYSGLEVKPAGDGFELSFTVRNTGKKEASEVAQVYVAPVDPSLPRPARELKGFEKVSLAPGASALVKVALGRDAFARYDILSHGWTVDSGSYRIEVGSSSADILLKTDVKL
;
A
#
# COMPACT_ATOMS: atom_id res chain seq x y z
N MET A 1 36.81 18.45 -38.40
CA MET A 1 36.91 18.19 -36.96
C MET A 1 36.14 16.91 -36.63
N ARG A 2 36.85 15.82 -36.44
CA ARG A 2 36.27 14.51 -36.08
C ARG A 2 35.89 14.54 -34.59
N ARG A 3 34.59 14.34 -34.26
CA ARG A 3 34.13 14.15 -32.91
C ARG A 3 34.45 12.71 -32.49
N LEU A 4 35.33 12.56 -31.51
CA LEU A 4 35.55 11.29 -30.80
C LEU A 4 34.32 10.98 -29.96
N LEU A 5 33.69 9.86 -30.27
CA LEU A 5 32.73 9.19 -29.36
C LEU A 5 33.56 8.39 -28.36
N ILE A 6 33.51 8.78 -27.11
CA ILE A 6 34.05 7.98 -25.99
C ILE A 6 32.94 7.05 -25.54
N PRO A 7 33.11 5.72 -25.62
CA PRO A 7 32.13 4.80 -25.02
C PRO A 7 32.31 4.83 -23.50
N ILE A 8 31.26 5.22 -22.79
CA ILE A 8 31.19 5.04 -21.34
C ILE A 8 30.97 3.56 -21.07
N LEU A 9 32.03 2.92 -20.62
CA LEU A 9 31.99 1.54 -20.13
C LEU A 9 31.30 1.55 -18.74
N VAL A 10 30.01 1.21 -18.70
CA VAL A 10 29.30 0.95 -17.45
C VAL A 10 29.81 -0.39 -16.95
N ALA A 11 30.70 -0.37 -15.96
CA ALA A 11 31.07 -1.56 -15.22
C ALA A 11 29.83 -2.05 -14.46
N ALA A 12 29.24 -3.14 -14.92
CA ALA A 12 28.25 -3.87 -14.17
C ALA A 12 28.94 -4.47 -12.93
N ILE A 13 28.78 -3.83 -11.79
CA ILE A 13 29.06 -4.46 -10.50
C ILE A 13 27.99 -5.55 -10.37
N SER A 14 28.38 -6.80 -10.52
CA SER A 14 27.56 -7.94 -10.19
C SER A 14 27.40 -7.97 -8.66
N VAL A 15 26.40 -7.23 -8.15
CA VAL A 15 25.84 -7.52 -6.84
C VAL A 15 25.19 -8.89 -7.02
N SER A 16 25.73 -9.90 -6.35
CA SER A 16 25.06 -11.21 -6.24
C SER A 16 23.69 -10.94 -5.61
N ALA A 17 22.66 -10.92 -6.45
CA ALA A 17 21.28 -10.83 -5.98
C ALA A 17 21.04 -12.09 -5.12
N PHE A 18 20.92 -11.90 -3.82
CA PHE A 18 20.33 -12.90 -2.96
C PHE A 18 18.87 -13.03 -3.42
N ALA A 19 18.52 -14.16 -4.01
CA ALA A 19 17.12 -14.48 -4.26
C ALA A 19 16.43 -14.70 -2.89
N ALA A 20 15.20 -14.20 -2.75
CA ALA A 20 14.40 -14.43 -1.54
C ALA A 20 14.39 -15.93 -1.18
N PRO A 21 14.53 -16.28 0.11
CA PRO A 21 14.50 -17.68 0.54
C PRO A 21 13.17 -18.32 0.16
N LYS A 22 13.24 -19.48 -0.50
CA LYS A 22 12.06 -20.31 -0.85
C LYS A 22 12.03 -21.55 0.02
N ILE A 23 10.83 -21.93 0.45
CA ILE A 23 10.63 -23.19 1.18
C ILE A 23 10.85 -24.36 0.21
N THR A 24 11.83 -25.21 0.52
CA THR A 24 12.19 -26.39 -0.27
C THR A 24 11.72 -27.69 0.41
N GLN A 25 11.76 -28.82 -0.30
CA GLN A 25 11.47 -30.11 0.30
C GLN A 25 12.39 -30.41 1.49
N LYS A 26 13.67 -30.02 1.42
CA LYS A 26 14.62 -30.15 2.54
C LYS A 26 14.15 -29.42 3.80
N ASP A 27 13.55 -28.23 3.64
CA ASP A 27 13.04 -27.46 4.76
C ASP A 27 11.81 -28.14 5.37
N LYS A 28 10.92 -28.69 4.54
CA LYS A 28 9.77 -29.49 4.96
C LYS A 28 10.17 -30.73 5.73
N ASP A 29 11.15 -31.48 5.23
CA ASP A 29 11.66 -32.69 5.86
C ASP A 29 12.30 -32.36 7.22
N LYS A 30 13.10 -31.29 7.30
CA LYS A 30 13.71 -30.83 8.54
C LYS A 30 12.65 -30.39 9.57
N ALA A 31 11.63 -29.68 9.14
CA ALA A 31 10.52 -29.26 10.01
C ALA A 31 9.77 -30.48 10.56
N ALA A 32 9.43 -31.44 9.71
CA ALA A 32 8.74 -32.69 10.12
C ALA A 32 9.56 -33.49 11.13
N ASP A 33 10.88 -33.64 10.91
CA ASP A 33 11.79 -34.31 11.85
C ASP A 33 11.81 -33.60 13.22
N LEU A 34 11.85 -32.26 13.25
CA LEU A 34 11.80 -31.52 14.51
C LEU A 34 10.47 -31.69 15.23
N VAL A 35 9.34 -31.57 14.50
CA VAL A 35 7.99 -31.72 15.07
C VAL A 35 7.78 -33.10 15.67
N SER A 36 8.31 -34.16 15.04
CA SER A 36 8.23 -35.53 15.57
C SER A 36 8.93 -35.72 16.91
N LYS A 37 9.84 -34.82 17.28
CA LYS A 37 10.60 -34.81 18.56
C LYS A 37 9.99 -33.90 19.62
N MET A 38 9.00 -33.08 19.26
CA MET A 38 8.36 -32.12 20.16
C MET A 38 7.37 -32.81 21.08
N THR A 39 7.31 -32.34 22.32
CA THR A 39 6.20 -32.67 23.22
C THR A 39 4.95 -31.90 22.85
N LEU A 40 3.77 -32.37 23.27
CA LEU A 40 2.52 -31.68 23.05
C LEU A 40 2.56 -30.21 23.55
N GLN A 41 3.17 -29.99 24.72
CA GLN A 41 3.31 -28.64 25.29
C GLN A 41 4.14 -27.73 24.35
N GLU A 42 5.25 -28.23 23.82
CA GLU A 42 6.10 -27.46 22.91
C GLU A 42 5.41 -27.14 21.57
N LYS A 43 4.60 -28.06 21.05
CA LYS A 43 3.78 -27.82 19.86
C LYS A 43 2.75 -26.71 20.11
N VAL A 44 2.04 -26.78 21.25
CA VAL A 44 1.07 -25.75 21.66
C VAL A 44 1.77 -24.41 21.91
N ASP A 45 2.95 -24.43 22.52
CA ASP A 45 3.73 -23.20 22.74
C ASP A 45 4.19 -22.55 21.43
N LEU A 46 4.52 -23.35 20.40
CA LEU A 46 5.01 -22.84 19.13
C LEU A 46 3.94 -22.13 18.31
N ILE A 47 2.68 -22.54 18.41
CA ILE A 47 1.56 -21.97 17.62
C ILE A 47 0.96 -20.70 18.20
N SER A 48 1.58 -20.07 19.22
CA SER A 48 1.08 -18.85 19.82
C SER A 48 2.20 -17.87 20.19
N GLY A 49 1.85 -16.57 20.17
CA GLY A 49 2.76 -15.50 20.56
C GLY A 49 3.21 -15.57 22.02
N LYS A 50 4.42 -15.15 22.28
CA LYS A 50 5.09 -15.16 23.58
C LYS A 50 5.62 -13.77 23.96
N ILE A 51 6.00 -13.64 25.23
CA ILE A 51 6.60 -12.43 25.83
C ILE A 51 5.61 -11.25 25.75
N ASP A 52 5.88 -10.27 24.93
CA ASP A 52 5.07 -9.07 24.73
C ASP A 52 4.10 -9.19 23.52
N GLY A 53 3.97 -10.38 22.96
CA GLY A 53 3.16 -10.65 21.78
C GLY A 53 3.93 -10.53 20.45
N PHE A 54 5.20 -10.17 20.50
CA PHE A 54 6.04 -9.97 19.31
C PHE A 54 7.21 -10.97 19.24
N HIS A 55 7.05 -12.15 19.84
CA HIS A 55 8.04 -13.23 19.77
C HIS A 55 7.35 -14.58 19.59
N THR A 56 8.01 -15.47 18.86
CA THR A 56 7.64 -16.89 18.85
C THR A 56 8.25 -17.62 20.07
N ALA A 57 7.76 -18.82 20.37
CA ALA A 57 8.35 -19.62 21.43
C ALA A 57 9.76 -20.08 21.07
N GLU A 58 10.66 -20.09 22.05
CA GLU A 58 11.94 -20.77 21.98
C GLU A 58 11.78 -22.23 22.45
N ILE A 59 12.37 -23.18 21.72
CA ILE A 59 12.46 -24.58 22.15
C ILE A 59 13.94 -24.97 22.11
N ALA A 60 14.67 -24.50 23.12
CA ALA A 60 16.13 -24.56 23.18
C ALA A 60 16.71 -25.97 23.03
N ARG A 61 16.05 -27.01 23.61
CA ARG A 61 16.52 -28.40 23.48
C ARG A 61 16.52 -28.95 22.05
N LEU A 62 15.73 -28.33 21.14
CA LEU A 62 15.67 -28.69 19.73
C LEU A 62 16.37 -27.67 18.82
N GLY A 63 17.00 -26.64 19.39
CA GLY A 63 17.67 -25.58 18.64
C GLY A 63 16.71 -24.67 17.88
N ILE A 64 15.42 -24.59 18.29
CA ILE A 64 14.43 -23.71 17.69
C ILE A 64 14.49 -22.35 18.42
N PRO A 65 14.90 -21.26 17.74
CA PRO A 65 15.04 -19.96 18.38
C PRO A 65 13.69 -19.24 18.56
N SER A 66 13.65 -18.29 19.49
CA SER A 66 12.59 -17.28 19.51
C SER A 66 12.87 -16.24 18.42
N VAL A 67 11.91 -16.05 17.52
CA VAL A 67 12.00 -15.05 16.44
C VAL A 67 11.20 -13.82 16.82
N ARG A 68 11.88 -12.66 16.83
CA ARG A 68 11.23 -11.38 17.12
C ARG A 68 10.49 -10.85 15.89
N MET A 69 9.28 -10.36 16.12
CA MET A 69 8.44 -9.65 15.16
C MET A 69 8.39 -8.16 15.45
N ALA A 70 8.06 -7.34 14.47
CA ALA A 70 7.74 -5.93 14.66
C ALA A 70 6.63 -5.48 13.74
N ASP A 71 5.76 -4.61 14.26
CA ASP A 71 4.86 -3.80 13.43
C ASP A 71 5.66 -2.86 12.55
N GLY A 72 5.00 -2.37 11.52
CA GLY A 72 5.42 -1.22 10.77
C GLY A 72 5.54 -1.43 9.27
N PRO A 73 4.44 -1.29 8.53
CA PRO A 73 4.52 -1.18 7.07
C PRO A 73 5.26 0.09 6.61
N GLN A 74 5.50 1.06 7.51
CA GLN A 74 6.20 2.33 7.27
C GLN A 74 7.55 2.44 8.01
N GLY A 75 8.09 1.32 8.53
CA GLY A 75 9.35 1.27 9.29
C GLY A 75 9.21 0.39 10.53
N VAL A 76 10.31 0.14 11.23
CA VAL A 76 10.32 -0.73 12.40
C VAL A 76 9.74 -0.01 13.62
N ARG A 77 8.69 -0.57 14.20
CA ARG A 77 8.01 -0.09 15.40
C ARG A 77 8.41 -0.91 16.63
N ASN A 78 7.64 -0.86 17.71
CA ASN A 78 7.78 -1.63 18.94
C ASN A 78 8.91 -1.15 19.87
N LYS A 79 8.63 -0.01 20.51
CA LYS A 79 9.49 0.59 21.53
C LYS A 79 10.89 1.00 21.02
N THR A 80 11.03 1.14 19.71
CA THR A 80 12.26 1.60 19.07
C THR A 80 11.99 2.79 18.16
N LYS A 81 13.02 3.61 17.94
CA LYS A 81 13.03 4.62 16.89
C LYS A 81 13.68 4.04 15.64
N SER A 82 13.15 4.33 14.48
CA SER A 82 13.72 3.89 13.20
C SER A 82 13.47 4.91 12.10
N THR A 83 13.96 4.63 10.89
CA THR A 83 13.59 5.42 9.71
C THR A 83 12.09 5.39 9.53
N PHE A 84 11.48 6.57 9.39
CA PHE A 84 10.07 6.72 9.12
C PHE A 84 9.86 6.91 7.62
N TYR A 85 9.45 5.85 6.94
CA TYR A 85 9.18 5.83 5.51
C TYR A 85 7.82 6.46 5.18
N PRO A 86 7.61 6.89 3.93
CA PRO A 86 6.29 7.28 3.46
C PRO A 86 5.25 6.17 3.63
N SER A 87 4.00 6.57 3.73
CA SER A 87 2.86 5.65 3.89
C SER A 87 2.67 4.70 2.69
N GLY A 88 1.89 3.62 2.87
CA GLY A 88 1.59 2.68 1.81
C GLY A 88 0.94 3.35 0.60
N ILE A 89 -0.06 4.20 0.82
CA ILE A 89 -0.73 4.94 -0.25
C ILE A 89 0.21 5.92 -0.97
N ALA A 90 1.17 6.53 -0.26
CA ALA A 90 2.21 7.35 -0.86
C ALA A 90 3.15 6.50 -1.72
N THR A 91 3.54 5.31 -1.24
CA THR A 91 4.37 4.38 -2.01
C THR A 91 3.64 3.94 -3.29
N ALA A 92 2.35 3.64 -3.22
CA ALA A 92 1.53 3.31 -4.39
C ALA A 92 1.41 4.49 -5.37
N ALA A 93 1.26 5.72 -4.86
CA ALA A 93 1.18 6.93 -5.68
C ALA A 93 2.45 7.22 -6.49
N THR A 94 3.58 6.60 -6.17
CA THR A 94 4.79 6.66 -7.02
C THR A 94 4.62 5.89 -8.32
N TRP A 95 3.78 4.86 -8.39
CA TRP A 95 3.67 3.92 -9.50
C TRP A 95 5.05 3.38 -9.92
N ASN A 96 5.94 3.16 -8.95
CA ASN A 96 7.33 2.78 -9.15
C ASN A 96 7.69 1.53 -8.34
N ARG A 97 7.80 0.39 -9.03
CA ARG A 97 8.18 -0.89 -8.42
C ARG A 97 9.55 -0.84 -7.75
N ALA A 98 10.51 -0.12 -8.35
CA ALA A 98 11.85 0.00 -7.79
C ALA A 98 11.86 0.81 -6.48
N ALA A 99 11.05 1.87 -6.40
CA ALA A 99 10.89 2.65 -5.18
C ALA A 99 10.25 1.80 -4.06
N ALA A 100 9.19 1.03 -4.37
CA ALA A 100 8.56 0.10 -3.43
C ALA A 100 9.53 -0.99 -2.95
N LYS A 101 10.33 -1.57 -3.86
CA LYS A 101 11.40 -2.51 -3.50
C LYS A 101 12.41 -1.87 -2.56
N GLY A 102 12.84 -0.64 -2.84
CA GLY A 102 13.74 0.14 -1.99
C GLY A 102 13.20 0.35 -0.58
N VAL A 103 11.90 0.60 -0.41
CA VAL A 103 11.27 0.69 0.93
C VAL A 103 11.38 -0.65 1.66
N GLY A 104 11.04 -1.76 1.01
CA GLY A 104 11.18 -3.10 1.59
C GLY A 104 12.60 -3.42 2.02
N GLU A 105 13.59 -3.12 1.18
CA GLU A 105 15.03 -3.29 1.50
C GLU A 105 15.44 -2.43 2.71
N GLY A 106 15.03 -1.15 2.74
CA GLY A 106 15.38 -0.23 3.81
C GLY A 106 14.79 -0.65 5.15
N ILE A 107 13.49 -1.00 5.19
CA ILE A 107 12.84 -1.50 6.41
C ILE A 107 13.50 -2.81 6.88
N ALA A 108 13.90 -3.68 5.97
CA ALA A 108 14.59 -4.91 6.34
C ALA A 108 15.98 -4.65 6.94
N MET A 109 16.74 -3.69 6.43
CA MET A 109 18.01 -3.26 7.04
C MET A 109 17.80 -2.72 8.46
N ASP A 110 16.78 -1.85 8.64
CA ASP A 110 16.42 -1.32 9.95
C ASP A 110 15.94 -2.41 10.92
N ALA A 111 15.24 -3.42 10.42
CA ALA A 111 14.79 -4.60 11.18
C ALA A 111 15.98 -5.45 11.64
N LYS A 112 16.91 -5.75 10.74
CA LYS A 112 18.13 -6.51 11.06
C LYS A 112 19.00 -5.79 12.09
N ALA A 113 19.19 -4.48 11.97
CA ALA A 113 19.91 -3.68 12.94
C ALA A 113 19.33 -3.81 14.38
N ARG A 114 18.04 -4.15 14.48
CA ARG A 114 17.28 -4.26 15.73
C ARG A 114 16.94 -5.71 16.15
N GLY A 115 17.49 -6.71 15.46
CA GLY A 115 17.25 -8.13 15.75
C GLY A 115 15.82 -8.60 15.47
N VAL A 116 15.16 -8.02 14.47
CA VAL A 116 13.80 -8.40 14.03
C VAL A 116 13.90 -9.33 12.82
N GLY A 117 13.29 -10.52 12.92
CA GLY A 117 13.28 -11.53 11.86
C GLY A 117 12.00 -11.53 11.02
N ILE A 118 10.89 -11.04 11.56
CA ILE A 118 9.58 -10.98 10.88
C ILE A 118 9.02 -9.57 10.97
N MET A 119 8.73 -8.95 9.83
CA MET A 119 8.05 -7.66 9.76
C MET A 119 6.57 -7.84 9.43
N LEU A 120 5.68 -7.19 10.20
CA LEU A 120 4.23 -7.25 10.02
C LEU A 120 3.76 -6.20 9.00
N GLY A 121 4.10 -6.43 7.76
CA GLY A 121 3.82 -5.59 6.60
C GLY A 121 4.25 -6.26 5.29
N PRO A 122 3.67 -5.83 4.15
CA PRO A 122 2.83 -4.65 3.95
C PRO A 122 1.33 -4.89 4.22
N GLY A 123 0.58 -3.79 4.48
CA GLY A 123 -0.88 -3.79 4.45
C GLY A 123 -1.39 -3.54 3.03
N VAL A 124 -2.37 -4.35 2.55
CA VAL A 124 -2.78 -4.32 1.13
C VAL A 124 -4.31 -4.34 0.93
N ASN A 125 -5.07 -4.03 1.96
CA ASN A 125 -6.52 -3.97 1.79
C ASN A 125 -6.90 -2.89 0.77
N ILE A 126 -7.93 -3.19 -0.02
CA ILE A 126 -8.36 -2.30 -1.11
C ILE A 126 -9.03 -1.04 -0.55
N TYR A 127 -8.72 0.11 -1.11
CA TYR A 127 -9.38 1.38 -0.82
C TYR A 127 -10.82 1.33 -1.35
N ARG A 128 -11.78 1.01 -0.47
CA ARG A 128 -13.20 0.90 -0.82
C ARG A 128 -13.95 2.20 -0.56
N SER A 129 -13.65 2.86 0.55
CA SER A 129 -14.25 4.11 1.00
C SER A 129 -13.22 5.03 1.60
N ALA A 130 -13.41 6.33 1.44
CA ALA A 130 -12.58 7.36 2.08
C ALA A 130 -12.64 7.32 3.61
N LEU A 131 -13.67 6.71 4.18
CA LEU A 131 -13.90 6.70 5.63
C LEU A 131 -13.00 5.71 6.40
N CYS A 132 -12.43 4.71 5.75
CA CYS A 132 -11.56 3.74 6.43
C CYS A 132 -10.30 4.41 6.99
N GLY A 133 -10.14 4.38 8.31
CA GLY A 133 -9.04 5.05 8.99
C GLY A 133 -7.65 4.50 8.68
N ARG A 134 -7.54 3.28 8.10
CA ARG A 134 -6.28 2.65 7.72
C ARG A 134 -5.92 2.77 6.24
N ASN A 135 -6.69 3.53 5.44
CA ASN A 135 -6.37 3.72 4.02
C ASN A 135 -4.96 4.22 3.76
N PHE A 136 -4.38 5.01 4.68
CA PHE A 136 -3.03 5.56 4.54
C PHE A 136 -1.95 4.48 4.44
N GLU A 137 -2.13 3.32 5.07
CA GLU A 137 -1.14 2.24 5.05
C GLU A 137 -1.32 1.24 3.91
N TYR A 138 -2.46 1.32 3.17
CA TYR A 138 -2.79 0.46 2.03
C TYR A 138 -2.32 1.07 0.70
N TYR A 139 -2.57 0.38 -0.45
CA TYR A 139 -1.98 0.76 -1.73
C TYR A 139 -3.00 1.23 -2.79
N GLY A 140 -4.25 1.48 -2.41
CA GLY A 140 -5.28 2.04 -3.30
C GLY A 140 -6.40 1.10 -3.69
N GLU A 141 -7.19 1.51 -4.70
CA GLU A 141 -8.40 0.80 -5.09
C GLU A 141 -8.19 -0.28 -6.15
N ASP A 142 -7.07 -0.24 -6.88
CA ASP A 142 -6.82 -1.16 -7.98
C ASP A 142 -6.01 -2.39 -7.55
N PRO A 143 -6.54 -3.61 -7.77
CA PRO A 143 -5.88 -4.84 -7.34
C PRO A 143 -4.57 -5.14 -8.08
N TYR A 144 -4.41 -4.67 -9.33
CA TYR A 144 -3.17 -4.87 -10.09
C TYR A 144 -2.07 -3.96 -9.56
N LEU A 145 -2.33 -2.65 -9.40
CA LEU A 145 -1.37 -1.69 -8.85
C LEU A 145 -0.96 -2.11 -7.42
N THR A 146 -1.95 -2.40 -6.57
CA THR A 146 -1.72 -2.85 -5.19
C THR A 146 -0.84 -4.09 -5.16
N GLY A 147 -1.14 -5.10 -5.99
CA GLY A 147 -0.37 -6.34 -6.04
C GLY A 147 1.06 -6.15 -6.54
N GLU A 148 1.28 -5.31 -7.57
CA GLU A 148 2.61 -5.05 -8.13
C GLU A 148 3.52 -4.30 -7.14
N ILE A 149 2.99 -3.28 -6.48
CA ILE A 149 3.72 -2.49 -5.49
C ILE A 149 4.02 -3.34 -4.24
N ALA A 150 3.02 -4.09 -3.74
CA ALA A 150 3.19 -4.97 -2.59
C ALA A 150 4.21 -6.09 -2.86
N ALA A 151 4.13 -6.76 -4.01
CA ALA A 151 5.09 -7.79 -4.37
C ALA A 151 6.52 -7.24 -4.45
N SER A 152 6.70 -6.03 -4.99
CA SER A 152 8.02 -5.38 -5.05
C SER A 152 8.56 -5.05 -3.66
N TYR A 153 7.73 -4.54 -2.75
CA TYR A 153 8.08 -4.31 -1.34
C TYR A 153 8.50 -5.62 -0.64
N ILE A 154 7.70 -6.70 -0.80
CA ILE A 154 7.98 -8.01 -0.21
C ILE A 154 9.31 -8.58 -0.71
N ILE A 155 9.54 -8.54 -2.03
CA ILE A 155 10.81 -8.99 -2.63
C ILE A 155 11.98 -8.21 -2.03
N GLY A 156 11.87 -6.87 -1.93
CA GLY A 156 12.93 -6.05 -1.34
C GLY A 156 13.24 -6.45 0.10
N MET A 157 12.23 -6.71 0.91
CA MET A 157 12.38 -7.13 2.30
C MET A 157 13.01 -8.53 2.42
N GLN A 158 12.49 -9.49 1.67
CA GLN A 158 12.90 -10.89 1.76
C GLN A 158 14.28 -11.14 1.14
N ASP A 159 14.67 -10.38 0.11
CA ASP A 159 16.04 -10.36 -0.44
C ASP A 159 17.08 -10.00 0.63
N GLN A 160 16.70 -9.25 1.68
CA GLN A 160 17.55 -8.94 2.83
C GLN A 160 17.51 -10.02 3.93
N GLY A 161 16.72 -11.07 3.77
CA GLY A 161 16.58 -12.17 4.72
C GLY A 161 15.68 -11.87 5.93
N VAL A 162 14.76 -10.91 5.82
CA VAL A 162 13.70 -10.62 6.77
C VAL A 162 12.38 -11.12 6.20
N MET A 163 11.61 -11.87 6.99
CA MET A 163 10.31 -12.39 6.58
C MET A 163 9.29 -11.26 6.51
N ALA A 164 8.61 -11.12 5.36
CA ALA A 164 7.50 -10.19 5.20
C ALA A 164 6.17 -10.86 5.57
N THR A 165 5.24 -10.09 6.12
CA THR A 165 3.88 -10.54 6.43
C THR A 165 2.87 -9.67 5.68
N ILE A 166 2.29 -10.19 4.62
CA ILE A 166 1.22 -9.46 3.92
C ILE A 166 -0.08 -9.50 4.73
N LYS A 167 -0.79 -8.36 4.83
CA LYS A 167 -1.97 -8.18 5.70
C LYS A 167 -2.98 -7.20 5.13
N HIS A 168 -4.24 -7.23 5.53
CA HIS A 168 -4.92 -8.19 6.41
C HIS A 168 -5.84 -9.06 5.56
N PHE A 169 -5.63 -10.37 5.55
CA PHE A 169 -6.32 -11.34 4.72
C PHE A 169 -7.63 -11.81 5.38
N ALA A 170 -8.82 -11.39 4.95
CA ALA A 170 -9.04 -10.43 3.87
C ALA A 170 -10.28 -9.55 4.15
N VAL A 171 -10.47 -8.53 3.28
CA VAL A 171 -11.70 -7.71 3.26
C VAL A 171 -11.88 -6.85 4.52
N ASN A 172 -10.79 -6.38 5.14
CA ASN A 172 -10.82 -5.37 6.21
C ASN A 172 -10.76 -3.97 5.60
N ASN A 173 -11.90 -3.49 5.08
CA ASN A 173 -12.00 -2.22 4.34
C ASN A 173 -12.68 -1.11 5.14
N GLN A 174 -12.88 -1.33 6.46
CA GLN A 174 -13.45 -0.40 7.42
C GLN A 174 -12.85 -0.64 8.80
N GLU A 175 -12.81 0.40 9.64
CA GLU A 175 -12.36 0.31 11.02
C GLU A 175 -13.52 0.35 12.03
N PHE A 176 -14.70 0.79 11.58
CA PHE A 176 -15.90 0.81 12.40
C PHE A 176 -16.29 -0.60 12.83
N ASP A 177 -16.22 -0.86 14.13
CA ASP A 177 -16.57 -2.15 14.76
C ASP A 177 -16.01 -3.36 13.97
N ARG A 178 -14.74 -3.30 13.61
CA ARG A 178 -14.09 -4.23 12.69
C ARG A 178 -14.09 -5.69 13.14
N HIS A 179 -14.24 -5.96 14.45
CA HIS A 179 -14.40 -7.33 14.99
C HIS A 179 -15.83 -7.87 14.83
N GLY A 180 -16.84 -7.00 14.89
CA GLY A 180 -18.25 -7.38 14.93
C GLY A 180 -19.00 -7.18 13.63
N THR A 181 -18.45 -6.40 12.69
CA THR A 181 -19.10 -6.13 11.40
C THR A 181 -18.65 -7.11 10.34
N GLY A 182 -19.56 -7.96 9.86
CA GLY A 182 -19.32 -8.92 8.79
C GLY A 182 -19.24 -8.26 7.42
N SER A 183 -18.32 -8.73 6.59
CA SER A 183 -18.16 -8.34 5.19
C SER A 183 -18.72 -9.43 4.29
N ASN A 184 -19.80 -9.15 3.55
CA ASN A 184 -20.43 -10.07 2.62
C ASN A 184 -19.98 -9.77 1.20
N VAL A 185 -19.20 -10.66 0.63
CA VAL A 185 -18.59 -10.50 -0.71
C VAL A 185 -18.86 -11.75 -1.53
N ASP A 186 -19.35 -11.58 -2.75
CA ASP A 186 -19.48 -12.70 -3.68
C ASP A 186 -18.09 -13.23 -4.10
N GLU A 187 -18.04 -14.48 -4.54
CA GLU A 187 -16.81 -15.18 -4.84
C GLU A 187 -16.00 -14.53 -5.97
N ARG A 188 -16.67 -14.02 -7.01
CA ARG A 188 -16.03 -13.33 -8.13
C ARG A 188 -15.35 -12.04 -7.65
N THR A 189 -16.10 -11.22 -6.93
CA THR A 189 -15.58 -9.96 -6.37
C THR A 189 -14.43 -10.19 -5.40
N ALA A 190 -14.54 -11.22 -4.54
CA ALA A 190 -13.48 -11.60 -3.64
C ALA A 190 -12.18 -11.90 -4.40
N ASN A 191 -12.24 -12.72 -5.46
CA ASN A 191 -11.07 -13.13 -6.23
C ASN A 191 -10.53 -12.03 -7.15
N GLU A 192 -11.39 -11.29 -7.87
CA GLU A 192 -10.93 -10.27 -8.81
C GLU A 192 -10.42 -8.99 -8.13
N ILE A 193 -10.93 -8.65 -6.94
CA ILE A 193 -10.62 -7.40 -6.25
C ILE A 193 -9.84 -7.62 -4.95
N TYR A 194 -10.43 -8.31 -3.97
CA TYR A 194 -9.92 -8.30 -2.60
C TYR A 194 -8.81 -9.31 -2.31
N PHE A 195 -8.75 -10.40 -3.04
CA PHE A 195 -7.73 -11.45 -2.90
C PHE A 195 -6.54 -11.25 -3.86
N ALA A 196 -6.71 -10.49 -4.92
CA ALA A 196 -5.76 -10.41 -6.02
C ALA A 196 -4.34 -9.98 -5.59
N ALA A 197 -4.21 -9.01 -4.66
CA ALA A 197 -2.91 -8.58 -4.15
C ALA A 197 -2.22 -9.66 -3.32
N PHE A 198 -2.97 -10.41 -2.51
CA PHE A 198 -2.46 -11.52 -1.71
C PHE A 198 -2.00 -12.67 -2.60
N ARG A 199 -2.84 -13.05 -3.60
CA ARG A 199 -2.47 -14.06 -4.57
C ARG A 199 -1.20 -13.69 -5.31
N LYS A 200 -1.06 -12.45 -5.76
CA LYS A 200 0.15 -11.96 -6.42
C LYS A 200 1.38 -12.00 -5.49
N ALA A 201 1.22 -11.72 -4.22
CA ALA A 201 2.31 -11.84 -3.24
C ALA A 201 2.78 -13.28 -3.06
N VAL A 202 1.87 -14.25 -3.10
CA VAL A 202 2.19 -15.68 -3.09
C VAL A 202 2.90 -16.07 -4.39
N GLU A 203 2.28 -15.80 -5.53
CA GLU A 203 2.76 -16.29 -6.83
C GLU A 203 4.05 -15.60 -7.33
N LYS A 204 4.20 -14.29 -7.05
CA LYS A 204 5.31 -13.47 -7.58
C LYS A 204 6.44 -13.22 -6.57
N ALA A 205 6.10 -13.12 -5.29
CA ALA A 205 7.05 -12.72 -4.26
C ALA A 205 7.37 -13.83 -3.24
N ASP A 206 6.77 -15.03 -3.33
CA ASP A 206 6.94 -16.12 -2.37
C ASP A 206 6.86 -15.59 -0.93
N VAL A 207 5.81 -14.84 -0.60
CA VAL A 207 5.67 -14.18 0.70
C VAL A 207 5.77 -15.18 1.85
N ALA A 208 6.56 -14.85 2.87
CA ALA A 208 6.84 -15.77 3.98
C ALA A 208 5.67 -15.93 4.95
N CYS A 209 4.91 -14.86 5.19
CA CYS A 209 3.82 -14.86 6.16
C CYS A 209 2.58 -14.12 5.61
N VAL A 210 1.41 -14.56 6.06
CA VAL A 210 0.11 -13.90 5.81
C VAL A 210 -0.56 -13.68 7.16
N MET A 211 -1.04 -12.45 7.44
CA MET A 211 -1.85 -12.16 8.61
C MET A 211 -3.32 -12.04 8.19
N THR A 212 -4.22 -12.78 8.88
CA THR A 212 -5.66 -12.69 8.65
C THR A 212 -6.21 -11.38 9.20
N SER A 213 -7.41 -10.99 8.76
CA SER A 213 -8.08 -9.78 9.21
C SER A 213 -8.98 -10.03 10.44
N TYR A 214 -9.48 -8.93 11.04
CA TYR A 214 -10.35 -8.99 12.21
C TYR A 214 -11.79 -9.44 11.91
N ASN A 215 -12.31 -9.03 10.76
CA ASN A 215 -13.73 -9.10 10.43
C ASN A 215 -14.20 -10.53 10.11
N PRO A 216 -15.48 -10.82 10.38
CA PRO A 216 -16.15 -11.95 9.74
C PRO A 216 -16.23 -11.73 8.23
N LEU A 217 -15.85 -12.74 7.45
CA LEU A 217 -16.02 -12.79 5.99
C LEU A 217 -17.08 -13.84 5.66
N ASN A 218 -18.18 -13.41 5.06
CA ASN A 218 -19.32 -14.28 4.75
C ASN A 218 -19.80 -15.11 5.98
N GLY A 219 -19.81 -14.46 7.16
CA GLY A 219 -20.32 -15.02 8.39
C GLY A 219 -19.30 -15.74 9.30
N ILE A 220 -18.05 -15.93 8.87
CA ILE A 220 -17.00 -16.60 9.66
C ILE A 220 -15.79 -15.65 9.80
N HIS A 221 -15.28 -15.50 11.03
CA HIS A 221 -14.08 -14.68 11.27
C HIS A 221 -12.91 -15.15 10.42
N ALA A 222 -12.18 -14.21 9.84
CA ALA A 222 -11.14 -14.50 8.84
C ALA A 222 -10.08 -15.50 9.33
N ALA A 223 -9.68 -15.43 10.62
CA ALA A 223 -8.74 -16.36 11.25
C ALA A 223 -9.28 -17.80 11.36
N GLU A 224 -10.59 -17.96 11.32
CA GLU A 224 -11.31 -19.21 11.56
C GLU A 224 -12.05 -19.72 10.30
N ASN A 225 -11.79 -19.11 9.14
CA ASN A 225 -12.51 -19.36 7.90
C ASN A 225 -11.73 -20.32 6.98
N PRO A 226 -12.13 -21.60 6.88
CA PRO A 226 -11.42 -22.57 6.03
C PRO A 226 -11.56 -22.27 4.54
N TRP A 227 -12.69 -21.69 4.10
CA TRP A 227 -12.83 -21.25 2.72
C TRP A 227 -11.78 -20.19 2.35
N LEU A 228 -11.53 -19.23 3.27
CA LEU A 228 -10.53 -18.19 3.05
C LEU A 228 -9.11 -18.77 3.02
N ILE A 229 -8.76 -19.60 4.03
CA ILE A 229 -7.37 -20.03 4.23
C ILE A 229 -7.05 -21.29 3.42
N LYS A 230 -7.86 -22.35 3.51
CA LYS A 230 -7.57 -23.62 2.84
C LYS A 230 -7.93 -23.59 1.36
N ASP A 231 -9.18 -23.19 1.06
CA ASP A 231 -9.72 -23.31 -0.29
C ASP A 231 -9.21 -22.20 -1.24
N ASN A 232 -8.70 -21.10 -0.68
CA ASN A 232 -8.07 -20.03 -1.46
C ASN A 232 -6.56 -19.95 -1.19
N LEU A 233 -6.11 -19.46 -0.03
CA LEU A 233 -4.70 -19.14 0.21
C LEU A 233 -3.77 -20.37 0.02
N ARG A 234 -4.09 -21.48 0.68
CA ARG A 234 -3.29 -22.72 0.53
C ARG A 234 -3.39 -23.30 -0.87
N ALA A 235 -4.56 -23.21 -1.51
CA ALA A 235 -4.76 -23.68 -2.89
C ALA A 235 -3.93 -22.88 -3.92
N TRP A 236 -3.52 -21.64 -3.62
CA TRP A 236 -2.57 -20.89 -4.45
C TRP A 236 -1.12 -21.39 -4.32
N GLY A 237 -0.87 -22.39 -3.46
CA GLY A 237 0.47 -22.93 -3.19
C GLY A 237 1.22 -22.23 -2.06
N PHE A 238 0.52 -21.51 -1.19
CA PHE A 238 1.15 -20.86 -0.05
C PHE A 238 1.54 -21.87 1.04
N ASP A 239 2.84 -22.01 1.28
CA ASP A 239 3.43 -22.94 2.27
C ASP A 239 4.00 -22.20 3.51
N GLY A 240 3.89 -20.88 3.57
CA GLY A 240 4.40 -20.05 4.67
C GLY A 240 3.48 -20.04 5.90
N ILE A 241 3.75 -19.13 6.82
CA ILE A 241 3.04 -18.97 8.09
C ILE A 241 1.76 -18.16 7.91
N VAL A 242 0.62 -18.70 8.30
CA VAL A 242 -0.63 -17.93 8.47
C VAL A 242 -0.81 -17.58 9.93
N MET A 243 -0.85 -16.29 10.25
CA MET A 243 -1.06 -15.80 11.61
C MET A 243 -2.36 -15.02 11.74
N SER A 244 -2.95 -14.99 12.93
CA SER A 244 -4.08 -14.14 13.23
C SER A 244 -3.64 -12.68 13.40
N ASP A 245 -4.55 -11.74 13.23
CA ASP A 245 -4.38 -10.41 13.80
C ASP A 245 -4.58 -10.47 15.33
N TRP A 246 -4.30 -9.39 16.06
CA TRP A 246 -4.34 -9.34 17.51
C TRP A 246 -5.74 -9.66 18.05
N THR A 247 -5.85 -10.70 18.86
CA THR A 247 -7.13 -11.09 19.50
C THR A 247 -8.29 -11.40 18.54
N SER A 248 -7.98 -11.86 17.32
CA SER A 248 -8.98 -12.15 16.29
C SER A 248 -9.33 -13.64 16.18
N THR A 249 -9.11 -14.40 17.24
CA THR A 249 -9.45 -15.82 17.37
C THR A 249 -10.50 -15.98 18.48
N TYR A 250 -11.53 -16.84 18.28
CA TYR A 250 -12.70 -16.92 19.13
C TYR A 250 -13.08 -18.35 19.52
N ASP A 251 -12.84 -19.34 18.63
CA ASP A 251 -13.21 -20.73 18.79
C ASP A 251 -11.99 -21.65 18.58
N PRO A 252 -11.60 -22.48 19.58
CA PRO A 252 -10.44 -23.35 19.47
C PRO A 252 -10.58 -24.40 18.36
N LEU A 253 -11.77 -24.94 18.12
CA LEU A 253 -12.00 -25.96 17.11
C LEU A 253 -11.88 -25.36 15.69
N LEU A 254 -12.53 -24.20 15.48
CA LEU A 254 -12.44 -23.48 14.21
C LEU A 254 -11.00 -23.05 13.93
N PHE A 255 -10.27 -22.53 14.93
CA PHE A 255 -8.85 -22.21 14.81
C PHE A 255 -8.03 -23.43 14.34
N MET A 256 -8.25 -24.59 14.97
CA MET A 256 -7.49 -25.79 14.61
C MET A 256 -7.75 -26.25 13.19
N TYR A 257 -8.99 -26.14 12.69
CA TYR A 257 -9.37 -26.67 11.37
C TYR A 257 -9.36 -25.65 10.24
N SER A 258 -9.20 -24.34 10.51
CA SER A 258 -9.25 -23.31 9.47
C SER A 258 -8.05 -23.28 8.50
N GLY A 259 -6.88 -23.83 8.91
CA GLY A 259 -5.63 -23.74 8.16
C GLY A 259 -4.70 -22.60 8.60
N ILE A 260 -5.07 -21.84 9.65
CA ILE A 260 -4.20 -20.88 10.35
C ILE A 260 -3.13 -21.62 11.16
N ASP A 261 -1.94 -21.02 11.34
CA ASP A 261 -0.84 -21.67 12.05
C ASP A 261 -0.53 -21.04 13.40
N PHE A 262 -0.73 -19.71 13.56
CA PHE A 262 -0.17 -18.95 14.67
C PHE A 262 -1.16 -17.94 15.24
N GLU A 263 -1.41 -18.04 16.56
CA GLU A 263 -2.31 -17.17 17.30
C GLU A 263 -1.58 -15.94 17.86
N MET A 264 -2.09 -14.75 17.57
CA MET A 264 -1.50 -13.48 18.03
C MET A 264 -2.43 -12.71 18.99
N PRO A 265 -1.89 -11.95 19.96
CA PRO A 265 -0.48 -11.81 20.34
C PRO A 265 -0.01 -12.88 21.33
N LYS A 266 -0.92 -13.65 21.87
CA LYS A 266 -0.68 -14.69 22.91
C LYS A 266 -1.82 -15.70 22.92
N VAL A 267 -1.72 -16.68 23.78
CA VAL A 267 -2.74 -17.73 23.96
C VAL A 267 -4.09 -17.14 24.37
N TYR A 268 -5.11 -17.32 23.54
CA TYR A 268 -6.53 -17.08 23.82
C TYR A 268 -7.34 -18.37 23.69
N VAL A 269 -7.32 -18.97 22.49
CA VAL A 269 -8.04 -20.22 22.19
C VAL A 269 -7.11 -21.44 22.19
N THR A 270 -5.79 -21.27 21.96
CA THR A 270 -4.80 -22.35 21.92
C THR A 270 -4.26 -22.74 23.31
N LYS A 271 -5.13 -22.79 24.33
CA LYS A 271 -4.73 -23.20 25.68
C LYS A 271 -4.36 -24.68 25.69
N TYR A 272 -3.25 -25.01 26.36
CA TYR A 272 -2.74 -26.39 26.43
C TYR A 272 -3.80 -27.39 26.90
N GLU A 273 -4.51 -27.05 27.98
CA GLU A 273 -5.54 -27.93 28.58
C GLU A 273 -6.67 -28.18 27.58
N VAL A 274 -7.09 -27.15 26.81
CA VAL A 274 -8.16 -27.27 25.82
C VAL A 274 -7.71 -28.14 24.65
N ILE A 275 -6.51 -27.89 24.11
CA ILE A 275 -5.97 -28.67 22.99
C ILE A 275 -5.75 -30.13 23.40
N LYS A 276 -5.18 -30.35 24.61
CA LYS A 276 -4.99 -31.69 25.15
C LYS A 276 -6.31 -32.44 25.31
N GLU A 277 -7.33 -31.79 25.87
CA GLU A 277 -8.66 -32.38 26.03
C GLU A 277 -9.28 -32.77 24.70
N MET A 278 -9.16 -31.91 23.68
CA MET A 278 -9.64 -32.19 22.32
C MET A 278 -8.93 -33.42 21.70
N ILE A 279 -7.62 -33.58 21.93
CA ILE A 279 -6.84 -34.72 21.45
C ILE A 279 -7.23 -35.99 22.24
N ASP A 280 -7.26 -35.92 23.56
CA ASP A 280 -7.60 -37.06 24.43
C ASP A 280 -9.00 -37.62 24.13
N ASN A 281 -9.95 -36.75 23.80
CA ASN A 281 -11.33 -37.12 23.44
C ASN A 281 -11.49 -37.51 21.96
N GLY A 282 -10.43 -37.51 21.16
CA GLY A 282 -10.46 -37.87 19.73
C GLY A 282 -11.18 -36.84 18.83
N VAL A 283 -11.41 -35.63 19.33
CA VAL A 283 -12.02 -34.52 18.56
C VAL A 283 -11.00 -33.89 17.62
N LEU A 284 -9.73 -33.82 18.05
CA LEU A 284 -8.62 -33.25 17.28
C LEU A 284 -7.52 -34.29 17.10
N PRO A 285 -7.24 -34.76 15.86
CA PRO A 285 -6.04 -35.51 15.57
C PRO A 285 -4.78 -34.66 15.81
N GLU A 286 -3.78 -35.19 16.52
CA GLU A 286 -2.53 -34.47 16.79
C GLU A 286 -1.84 -34.01 15.50
N ALA A 287 -2.00 -34.76 14.39
CA ALA A 287 -1.48 -34.40 13.07
C ALA A 287 -1.93 -33.00 12.57
N VAL A 288 -3.10 -32.52 13.01
CA VAL A 288 -3.57 -31.15 12.67
C VAL A 288 -2.73 -30.09 13.37
N LEU A 289 -2.29 -30.36 14.60
CA LEU A 289 -1.36 -29.50 15.34
C LEU A 289 0.06 -29.59 14.73
N ASP A 290 0.47 -30.80 14.34
CA ASP A 290 1.77 -31.03 13.68
C ASP A 290 1.90 -30.22 12.38
N GLU A 291 0.87 -30.15 11.55
CA GLU A 291 0.83 -29.38 10.30
C GLU A 291 1.14 -27.91 10.56
N LYS A 292 0.52 -27.29 11.57
CA LYS A 292 0.77 -25.89 11.95
C LYS A 292 2.23 -25.67 12.36
N CYS A 293 2.76 -26.56 13.20
CA CYS A 293 4.16 -26.52 13.62
C CYS A 293 5.12 -26.68 12.43
N ILE A 294 4.80 -27.55 11.46
CA ILE A 294 5.58 -27.75 10.25
C ILE A 294 5.62 -26.47 9.42
N HIS A 295 4.48 -25.80 9.18
CA HIS A 295 4.46 -24.54 8.44
C HIS A 295 5.36 -23.46 9.06
N ILE A 296 5.35 -23.34 10.38
CA ILE A 296 6.21 -22.39 11.09
C ILE A 296 7.69 -22.77 10.91
N LEU A 297 8.04 -24.04 11.18
CA LEU A 297 9.43 -24.48 11.19
C LEU A 297 10.05 -24.58 9.79
N GLN A 298 9.29 -24.93 8.75
CA GLN A 298 9.81 -24.93 7.38
C GLN A 298 10.14 -23.52 6.90
N ALA A 299 9.32 -22.52 7.28
CA ALA A 299 9.63 -21.14 7.00
C ALA A 299 10.89 -20.69 7.76
N PHE A 300 11.04 -21.05 9.04
CA PHE A 300 12.26 -20.77 9.80
C PHE A 300 13.50 -21.45 9.21
N SER A 301 13.35 -22.68 8.70
CA SER A 301 14.43 -23.40 8.01
C SER A 301 14.87 -22.68 6.73
N ALA A 302 13.91 -22.27 5.89
CA ALA A 302 14.21 -21.55 4.64
C ALA A 302 14.98 -20.24 4.89
N TYR A 303 14.67 -19.52 5.98
CA TYR A 303 15.38 -18.30 6.36
C TYR A 303 16.68 -18.55 7.15
N GLY A 304 17.03 -19.84 7.39
CA GLY A 304 18.26 -20.24 8.07
C GLY A 304 18.24 -20.10 9.59
N PHE A 305 17.09 -19.78 10.20
CA PHE A 305 17.00 -19.59 11.66
C PHE A 305 17.22 -20.90 12.43
N LEU A 306 16.95 -22.06 11.79
CA LEU A 306 17.22 -23.38 12.36
C LEU A 306 18.66 -23.88 12.10
N ASP A 307 19.48 -23.13 11.40
CA ASP A 307 20.90 -23.45 11.12
C ASP A 307 21.85 -22.57 11.94
N GLY A 308 21.34 -21.90 12.98
CA GLY A 308 22.13 -21.01 13.85
C GLY A 308 22.48 -19.66 13.21
N LYS A 309 21.79 -19.26 12.12
CA LYS A 309 21.91 -17.92 11.57
C LYS A 309 21.41 -16.92 12.59
N GLU A 310 22.24 -15.94 12.91
CA GLU A 310 21.86 -14.86 13.82
C GLU A 310 20.68 -14.06 13.25
N ILE A 311 19.65 -13.84 14.08
CA ILE A 311 18.51 -12.99 13.74
C ILE A 311 18.93 -11.56 14.02
N GLY A 312 19.26 -10.84 12.97
CA GLY A 312 19.78 -9.49 13.07
C GLY A 312 21.21 -9.36 12.54
N ASP A 313 21.67 -8.12 12.47
CA ASP A 313 23.01 -7.75 12.03
C ASP A 313 23.43 -6.44 12.69
N LYS A 314 24.22 -6.55 13.75
CA LYS A 314 24.72 -5.41 14.53
C LYS A 314 25.74 -4.55 13.79
N SER A 315 26.24 -4.98 12.63
CA SER A 315 27.10 -4.16 11.78
C SER A 315 26.34 -3.08 11.03
N ILE A 316 25.00 -3.23 10.90
CA ILE A 316 24.12 -2.21 10.32
C ILE A 316 23.82 -1.17 11.40
N PRO A 317 24.13 0.12 11.18
CA PRO A 317 23.82 1.16 12.16
C PRO A 317 22.30 1.36 12.25
N GLU A 318 21.77 1.60 13.45
CA GLU A 318 20.33 1.85 13.66
C GLU A 318 19.85 3.16 12.99
N ASP A 319 20.77 4.09 12.74
CA ASP A 319 20.57 5.36 12.05
C ASP A 319 21.11 5.35 10.61
N ASN A 320 20.85 4.28 9.88
CA ASN A 320 21.42 4.00 8.56
C ASN A 320 21.05 5.08 7.52
N PRO A 321 22.05 5.81 6.95
CA PRO A 321 21.79 6.83 5.92
C PRO A 321 21.21 6.26 4.60
N GLU A 322 21.42 4.99 4.31
CA GLU A 322 20.85 4.33 3.14
C GLU A 322 19.32 4.21 3.27
N SER A 323 18.83 3.94 4.49
CA SER A 323 17.41 3.94 4.79
C SER A 323 16.77 5.32 4.57
N ASP A 324 17.45 6.40 5.01
CA ASP A 324 16.99 7.78 4.76
C ASP A 324 16.91 8.08 3.26
N ALA A 325 17.90 7.65 2.48
CA ALA A 325 17.91 7.86 1.03
C ALA A 325 16.73 7.15 0.35
N LYS A 326 16.40 5.90 0.76
CA LYS A 326 15.25 5.15 0.24
C LYS A 326 13.92 5.82 0.63
N ALA A 327 13.79 6.32 1.85
CA ALA A 327 12.62 7.09 2.28
C ALA A 327 12.43 8.37 1.46
N TYR A 328 13.52 9.09 1.17
CA TYR A 328 13.51 10.30 0.34
C TYR A 328 13.08 10.03 -1.10
N GLU A 329 13.52 8.93 -1.72
CA GLU A 329 13.12 8.58 -3.10
C GLU A 329 11.60 8.49 -3.24
N VAL A 330 10.91 7.82 -2.31
CA VAL A 330 9.46 7.76 -2.32
C VAL A 330 8.83 9.11 -1.97
N ALA A 331 9.37 9.83 -0.99
CA ALA A 331 8.85 11.13 -0.57
C ALA A 331 8.82 12.16 -1.70
N LYS A 332 9.79 12.14 -2.62
CA LYS A 332 9.85 13.05 -3.78
C LYS A 332 8.97 12.60 -4.95
N GLU A 333 8.67 11.30 -5.08
CA GLU A 333 7.90 10.76 -6.19
C GLU A 333 6.39 10.64 -5.92
N ALA A 334 6.00 10.55 -4.65
CA ALA A 334 4.63 10.27 -4.24
C ALA A 334 3.66 11.46 -4.35
N PRO A 335 4.02 12.71 -4.00
CA PRO A 335 3.06 13.82 -3.98
C PRO A 335 2.39 14.02 -5.34
N VAL A 336 1.05 14.17 -5.32
CA VAL A 336 0.23 14.31 -6.52
C VAL A 336 -0.21 15.76 -6.67
N LEU A 337 0.19 16.40 -7.76
CA LEU A 337 -0.29 17.73 -8.11
C LEU A 337 -1.68 17.59 -8.75
N LEU A 338 -2.73 17.95 -7.99
CA LEU A 338 -4.12 17.84 -8.43
C LEU A 338 -4.57 19.04 -9.26
N LYS A 339 -4.06 20.24 -8.96
CA LYS A 339 -4.45 21.50 -9.62
C LYS A 339 -3.24 22.44 -9.70
N ASN A 340 -3.06 23.16 -10.81
CA ASN A 340 -2.03 24.20 -11.00
C ASN A 340 -2.44 25.21 -12.07
N GLU A 341 -3.46 26.01 -11.77
CA GLU A 341 -3.98 27.05 -12.66
C GLU A 341 -3.04 28.26 -12.70
N GLY A 342 -2.92 28.86 -13.87
CA GLY A 342 -2.04 30.03 -14.07
C GLY A 342 -0.54 29.74 -13.89
N GLY A 343 -0.17 28.48 -13.64
CA GLY A 343 1.24 28.11 -13.43
C GLY A 343 1.83 28.70 -12.15
N ILE A 344 1.04 28.84 -11.06
CA ILE A 344 1.53 29.37 -9.79
C ILE A 344 2.65 28.51 -9.20
N LEU A 345 2.64 27.23 -9.46
CA LEU A 345 3.75 26.31 -9.20
C LEU A 345 4.51 26.01 -10.49
N PRO A 346 5.83 25.87 -10.43
CA PRO A 346 6.69 25.99 -9.25
C PRO A 346 6.92 27.44 -8.82
N LEU A 347 7.10 27.64 -7.51
CA LEU A 347 7.51 28.93 -6.93
C LEU A 347 8.90 29.29 -7.42
N LEU A 348 9.06 30.49 -7.94
CA LEU A 348 10.34 30.96 -8.47
C LEU A 348 11.06 31.86 -7.45
N PRO A 349 12.42 31.83 -7.43
CA PRO A 349 13.19 32.76 -6.60
C PRO A 349 12.87 34.21 -6.93
N SER A 350 12.60 35.03 -5.91
CA SER A 350 12.35 36.46 -6.07
C SER A 350 13.01 37.25 -4.95
N LYS A 351 13.75 38.30 -5.32
CA LYS A 351 14.34 39.23 -4.33
C LYS A 351 13.30 40.09 -3.58
N LYS A 352 12.10 40.21 -4.12
CA LYS A 352 11.00 41.05 -3.57
C LYS A 352 9.79 40.22 -3.15
N GLY A 353 9.73 38.95 -3.52
CA GLY A 353 8.61 38.08 -3.20
C GLY A 353 8.75 37.52 -1.78
N ASN A 354 7.64 37.46 -1.06
CA ASN A 354 7.52 36.79 0.23
C ASN A 354 6.53 35.62 0.09
N ILE A 355 6.93 34.43 0.49
CA ILE A 355 6.09 33.25 0.57
C ILE A 355 5.63 33.14 2.01
N VAL A 356 4.35 32.94 2.23
CA VAL A 356 3.81 32.68 3.57
C VAL A 356 3.47 31.19 3.69
N LEU A 357 3.87 30.57 4.79
CA LEU A 357 3.41 29.25 5.19
C LEU A 357 2.53 29.38 6.42
N ILE A 358 1.32 28.81 6.36
CA ILE A 358 0.35 28.78 7.44
C ILE A 358 -0.37 27.45 7.48
N GLY A 359 -0.87 27.04 8.62
CA GLY A 359 -1.72 25.87 8.78
C GLY A 359 -1.18 24.84 9.78
N PRO A 360 -2.06 23.96 10.30
CA PRO A 360 -1.73 23.07 11.40
C PRO A 360 -0.62 22.07 11.06
N ASN A 361 -0.50 21.64 9.81
CA ASN A 361 0.48 20.64 9.40
C ASN A 361 1.85 21.25 8.99
N ALA A 362 1.99 22.58 9.06
CA ALA A 362 3.21 23.27 8.61
C ALA A 362 4.48 22.82 9.35
N HIS A 363 4.36 22.60 10.65
CA HIS A 363 5.48 22.25 11.55
C HIS A 363 5.46 20.78 12.01
N LEU A 364 4.49 20.00 11.58
CA LEU A 364 4.34 18.58 11.93
C LEU A 364 5.07 17.68 10.93
N ILE A 365 5.27 16.44 11.34
CA ILE A 365 5.52 15.30 10.45
C ILE A 365 4.21 14.49 10.46
N PRO A 366 3.24 14.80 9.58
CA PRO A 366 1.94 14.16 9.61
C PRO A 366 2.04 12.66 9.35
N CYS A 367 1.25 11.88 10.08
CA CYS A 367 1.20 10.42 9.93
C CYS A 367 -0.20 9.90 10.30
N GLY A 368 -0.54 8.71 9.80
CA GLY A 368 -1.70 7.98 10.27
C GLY A 368 -1.44 7.27 11.61
N GLY A 369 -2.51 7.00 12.36
CA GLY A 369 -2.46 6.39 13.70
C GLY A 369 -2.45 4.87 13.70
N GLY A 370 -2.15 4.27 14.87
CA GLY A 370 -2.23 2.82 15.09
C GLY A 370 -0.93 2.06 14.84
N SER A 371 -1.01 0.82 14.36
CA SER A 371 0.14 -0.06 14.11
C SER A 371 1.07 0.45 13.00
N GLY A 372 0.60 1.35 12.14
CA GLY A 372 1.41 2.03 11.12
C GLY A 372 2.32 3.15 11.64
N ILE A 373 2.18 3.61 12.89
CA ILE A 373 3.00 4.70 13.43
C ILE A 373 4.44 4.24 13.64
N VAL A 374 5.38 5.04 13.13
CA VAL A 374 6.81 4.90 13.40
C VAL A 374 7.33 6.20 14.02
N HIS A 375 8.19 6.07 15.02
CA HIS A 375 8.85 7.22 15.64
C HIS A 375 10.22 7.40 14.99
N PRO A 376 10.45 8.52 14.28
CA PRO A 376 11.74 8.78 13.66
C PRO A 376 12.83 8.97 14.72
N ILE A 377 14.07 8.70 14.32
CA ILE A 377 15.24 9.01 15.13
C ILE A 377 15.31 10.52 15.34
N ASP A 378 15.65 10.96 16.56
CA ASP A 378 15.64 12.37 16.95
C ASP A 378 16.47 13.24 15.99
N GLY A 379 15.89 14.34 15.55
CA GLY A 379 16.52 15.30 14.66
C GLY A 379 16.60 14.89 13.17
N ARG A 380 16.07 13.70 12.81
CA ARG A 380 16.10 13.22 11.42
C ARG A 380 14.89 13.66 10.61
N ALA A 381 13.73 13.77 11.21
CA ALA A 381 12.53 14.15 10.50
C ALA A 381 12.50 15.65 10.15
N ILE A 382 12.06 15.97 8.94
CA ILE A 382 12.05 17.33 8.38
C ILE A 382 10.60 17.70 8.08
N SER A 383 10.06 18.69 8.80
CA SER A 383 8.73 19.26 8.52
C SER A 383 8.74 20.14 7.26
N LEU A 384 7.56 20.48 6.72
CA LEU A 384 7.46 21.38 5.58
C LEU A 384 8.09 22.74 5.89
N ALA A 385 7.87 23.28 7.09
CA ALA A 385 8.49 24.52 7.53
C ALA A 385 10.01 24.46 7.53
N GLU A 386 10.59 23.36 8.01
CA GLU A 386 12.04 23.15 8.02
C GLU A 386 12.62 22.97 6.61
N GLY A 387 11.89 22.26 5.74
CA GLY A 387 12.26 22.12 4.34
C GLY A 387 12.30 23.45 3.62
N LEU A 388 11.29 24.30 3.83
CA LEU A 388 11.23 25.65 3.26
C LEU A 388 12.30 26.61 3.84
N LYS A 389 12.63 26.50 5.13
CA LYS A 389 13.74 27.26 5.75
C LYS A 389 15.11 26.94 5.13
N LYS A 390 15.29 25.72 4.62
CA LYS A 390 16.53 25.28 3.98
C LYS A 390 16.63 25.69 2.49
N LEU A 391 15.61 26.35 1.93
CA LEU A 391 15.68 26.89 0.59
C LEU A 391 16.77 27.97 0.47
N GLY A 392 17.44 28.00 -0.66
CA GLY A 392 18.55 28.91 -0.89
C GLY A 392 18.12 30.38 -1.07
N LYS A 393 19.10 31.22 -1.41
CA LYS A 393 18.89 32.66 -1.67
C LYS A 393 17.79 32.89 -2.72
N GLY A 394 16.93 33.86 -2.42
CA GLY A 394 15.82 34.26 -3.30
C GLY A 394 14.45 33.71 -2.85
N TYR A 395 14.41 32.87 -1.84
CA TYR A 395 13.16 32.43 -1.20
C TYR A 395 13.07 33.07 0.19
N ASN A 396 12.16 34.06 0.34
CA ASN A 396 11.82 34.64 1.64
C ASN A 396 10.56 33.94 2.13
N VAL A 397 10.63 33.22 3.23
CA VAL A 397 9.49 32.49 3.80
C VAL A 397 9.13 33.06 5.16
N THR A 398 7.87 33.46 5.33
CA THR A 398 7.30 33.89 6.59
C THR A 398 6.37 32.79 7.11
N PHE A 399 6.48 32.46 8.38
CA PHE A 399 5.64 31.45 9.04
C PHE A 399 4.60 32.18 9.91
N LEU A 400 3.32 31.79 9.79
CA LEU A 400 2.23 32.33 10.56
C LEU A 400 1.49 31.21 11.29
N ASP A 401 1.24 31.39 12.59
CA ASP A 401 0.37 30.50 13.37
C ASP A 401 -1.10 30.84 13.17
N ASN A 402 -1.40 32.13 12.94
CA ASN A 402 -2.76 32.66 12.71
C ASN A 402 -2.75 33.61 11.51
N PRO A 403 -3.90 33.78 10.81
CA PRO A 403 -4.00 34.70 9.70
C PRO A 403 -3.71 36.16 10.13
N ASP A 404 -2.73 36.78 9.46
CA ASP A 404 -2.44 38.22 9.55
C ASP A 404 -2.75 38.88 8.20
N PRO A 405 -3.82 39.68 8.12
CA PRO A 405 -4.22 40.33 6.87
C PRO A 405 -3.13 41.21 6.23
N ALA A 406 -2.32 41.89 7.05
CA ALA A 406 -1.28 42.80 6.56
C ALA A 406 -0.10 42.04 5.95
N VAL A 407 0.18 40.83 6.41
CA VAL A 407 1.20 39.92 5.88
C VAL A 407 0.67 39.16 4.67
N LEU A 408 -0.52 38.55 4.80
CA LEU A 408 -1.15 37.75 3.76
C LEU A 408 -1.39 38.53 2.47
N SER A 409 -1.94 39.77 2.56
CA SER A 409 -2.24 40.58 1.38
C SER A 409 -1.01 41.02 0.58
N LYS A 410 0.18 40.98 1.18
CA LYS A 410 1.46 41.32 0.54
C LYS A 410 2.26 40.12 0.07
N ALA A 411 1.84 38.91 0.41
CA ALA A 411 2.53 37.71 0.03
C ALA A 411 2.44 37.47 -1.49
N SER A 412 3.52 37.04 -2.11
CA SER A 412 3.52 36.62 -3.51
C SER A 412 2.79 35.28 -3.70
N ALA A 413 2.82 34.41 -2.70
CA ALA A 413 2.05 33.19 -2.60
C ALA A 413 1.86 32.80 -1.13
N VAL A 414 0.75 32.13 -0.83
CA VAL A 414 0.47 31.60 0.51
C VAL A 414 0.30 30.08 0.41
N ILE A 415 1.15 29.35 1.10
CA ILE A 415 1.04 27.91 1.26
C ILE A 415 0.20 27.62 2.51
N VAL A 416 -0.95 26.98 2.33
CA VAL A 416 -1.82 26.54 3.42
C VAL A 416 -1.65 25.04 3.60
N SER A 417 -0.99 24.64 4.69
CA SER A 417 -0.70 23.23 5.01
C SER A 417 -1.77 22.69 5.94
N VAL A 418 -2.59 21.78 5.42
CA VAL A 418 -3.78 21.21 6.08
C VAL A 418 -3.79 19.69 5.96
N GLY A 419 -4.77 19.05 6.56
CA GLY A 419 -5.02 17.62 6.41
C GLY A 419 -5.20 16.90 7.75
N PHE A 420 -5.08 15.60 7.66
CA PHE A 420 -5.24 14.68 8.79
C PHE A 420 -3.90 14.37 9.46
N ASP A 421 -4.01 13.74 10.61
CA ASP A 421 -2.90 13.27 11.43
C ASP A 421 -3.33 12.05 12.26
N SER A 422 -2.43 11.50 13.07
CA SER A 422 -2.68 10.31 13.88
C SER A 422 -3.95 10.33 14.75
N PRO A 423 -4.38 11.45 15.36
CA PRO A 423 -5.65 11.52 16.08
C PRO A 423 -6.90 11.50 15.19
N THR A 424 -6.79 11.86 13.93
CA THR A 424 -7.93 12.08 13.03
C THR A 424 -8.05 11.04 11.91
N GLU A 425 -6.97 10.29 11.65
CA GLU A 425 -6.94 9.17 10.71
C GLU A 425 -6.06 8.05 11.28
N GLY A 426 -6.59 6.85 11.51
CA GLY A 426 -5.82 5.79 12.13
C GLY A 426 -6.59 4.49 12.32
N GLU A 427 -5.88 3.51 12.84
CA GLU A 427 -6.40 2.20 13.18
C GLU A 427 -7.42 2.28 14.31
N GLY A 428 -8.47 1.45 14.21
CA GLY A 428 -9.50 1.27 15.24
C GLY A 428 -10.65 2.27 15.14
N HIS A 429 -10.63 3.21 14.19
CA HIS A 429 -11.73 4.14 13.95
C HIS A 429 -11.80 4.59 12.50
N ASP A 430 -13.01 4.81 12.03
CA ASP A 430 -13.24 5.48 10.75
C ASP A 430 -12.97 6.99 10.90
N ARG A 431 -12.44 7.60 9.85
CA ARG A 431 -12.23 9.05 9.80
C ARG A 431 -13.44 9.79 9.26
N THR A 432 -13.44 11.12 9.41
CA THR A 432 -14.41 12.00 8.74
C THR A 432 -14.03 12.18 7.26
N TYR A 433 -15.04 12.45 6.42
CA TYR A 433 -14.78 12.86 5.04
C TYR A 433 -14.33 14.32 4.94
N SER A 434 -14.86 15.18 5.80
CA SER A 434 -14.44 16.59 5.89
C SER A 434 -13.06 16.71 6.54
N LEU A 435 -12.30 17.72 6.14
CA LEU A 435 -11.07 18.12 6.82
C LEU A 435 -11.31 18.32 8.33
N PRO A 436 -10.30 18.12 9.19
CA PRO A 436 -10.38 18.44 10.60
C PRO A 436 -10.89 19.87 10.85
N LYS A 437 -11.59 20.04 11.99
CA LYS A 437 -12.31 21.27 12.33
C LYS A 437 -11.47 22.54 12.14
N GLY A 438 -12.03 23.51 11.41
CA GLY A 438 -11.45 24.85 11.21
C GLY A 438 -10.53 24.96 9.99
N GLN A 439 -10.10 23.85 9.39
CA GLN A 439 -9.13 23.89 8.29
C GLN A 439 -9.74 24.43 6.98
N ASP A 440 -10.98 24.06 6.64
CA ASP A 440 -11.70 24.67 5.50
C ASP A 440 -11.83 26.20 5.68
N GLY A 441 -12.23 26.63 6.88
CA GLY A 441 -12.36 28.04 7.21
C GLY A 441 -11.04 28.83 7.15
N LEU A 442 -9.91 28.16 7.46
CA LEU A 442 -8.58 28.74 7.29
C LEU A 442 -8.28 28.99 5.80
N ILE A 443 -8.54 28.01 4.93
CA ILE A 443 -8.34 28.17 3.48
C ILE A 443 -9.20 29.31 2.95
N GLU A 444 -10.50 29.39 3.31
CA GLU A 444 -11.41 30.43 2.87
C GLU A 444 -11.00 31.83 3.41
N THR A 445 -10.52 31.89 4.66
CA THR A 445 -10.01 33.14 5.25
C THR A 445 -8.78 33.64 4.51
N VAL A 446 -7.83 32.78 4.21
CA VAL A 446 -6.60 33.14 3.46
C VAL A 446 -6.94 33.59 2.05
N LEU A 447 -7.87 32.90 1.36
CA LEU A 447 -8.37 33.31 0.03
C LEU A 447 -8.99 34.69 0.04
N GLY A 448 -9.64 35.10 1.14
CA GLY A 448 -10.18 36.45 1.31
C GLY A 448 -9.12 37.57 1.32
N TYR A 449 -7.86 37.25 1.64
CA TYR A 449 -6.76 38.21 1.67
C TYR A 449 -5.80 38.08 0.49
N ASN A 450 -5.64 36.86 -0.07
CA ASN A 450 -4.70 36.61 -1.17
C ASN A 450 -5.23 35.53 -2.11
N PRO A 451 -5.36 35.78 -3.42
CA PRO A 451 -5.82 34.78 -4.37
C PRO A 451 -4.75 33.73 -4.73
N ASN A 452 -3.47 33.97 -4.44
CA ASN A 452 -2.36 33.10 -4.78
C ASN A 452 -2.16 32.02 -3.69
N VAL A 453 -3.18 31.23 -3.45
CA VAL A 453 -3.19 30.18 -2.42
C VAL A 453 -2.77 28.83 -3.01
N ILE A 454 -1.85 28.18 -2.34
CA ILE A 454 -1.41 26.80 -2.65
C ILE A 454 -1.79 25.93 -1.45
N VAL A 455 -2.72 25.00 -1.64
CA VAL A 455 -3.08 24.03 -0.61
C VAL A 455 -2.16 22.84 -0.68
N VAL A 456 -1.46 22.53 0.41
CA VAL A 456 -0.68 21.31 0.61
C VAL A 456 -1.44 20.46 1.62
N ALA A 457 -2.00 19.34 1.16
CA ALA A 457 -2.88 18.51 1.96
C ALA A 457 -2.23 17.17 2.33
N ASN A 458 -2.19 16.85 3.63
CA ASN A 458 -1.78 15.55 4.12
C ASN A 458 -3.00 14.68 4.41
N SER A 459 -3.11 13.54 3.77
CA SER A 459 -4.23 12.61 3.94
C SER A 459 -3.87 11.22 3.41
N GLY A 460 -4.43 10.18 4.01
CA GLY A 460 -4.36 8.81 3.49
C GLY A 460 -5.39 8.48 2.41
N GLY A 461 -6.25 9.43 2.05
CA GLY A 461 -7.29 9.24 1.05
C GLY A 461 -7.93 10.56 0.62
N GLU A 462 -9.02 10.48 -0.16
CA GLU A 462 -9.78 11.66 -0.56
C GLU A 462 -10.53 12.28 0.63
N PHE A 463 -10.88 13.55 0.50
CA PHE A 463 -11.61 14.32 1.49
C PHE A 463 -12.44 15.41 0.81
N ASP A 464 -13.37 16.02 1.54
CA ASP A 464 -14.21 17.11 1.03
C ASP A 464 -13.38 18.35 0.67
N VAL A 465 -13.40 18.68 -0.59
CA VAL A 465 -12.72 19.87 -1.15
C VAL A 465 -13.72 20.90 -1.72
N SER A 466 -15.03 20.60 -1.65
CA SER A 466 -16.10 21.30 -2.37
C SER A 466 -16.18 22.81 -2.06
N LYS A 467 -15.78 23.22 -0.86
CA LYS A 467 -15.86 24.63 -0.42
C LYS A 467 -14.85 25.54 -1.10
N TRP A 468 -13.72 25.00 -1.54
CA TRP A 468 -12.58 25.83 -1.95
C TRP A 468 -11.87 25.35 -3.22
N ILE A 469 -12.11 24.13 -3.73
CA ILE A 469 -11.37 23.59 -4.87
C ILE A 469 -11.45 24.48 -6.12
N ASP A 470 -12.59 25.10 -6.38
CA ASP A 470 -12.77 25.97 -7.54
C ASP A 470 -12.07 27.34 -7.38
N LYS A 471 -11.77 27.73 -6.14
CA LYS A 471 -11.22 29.04 -5.79
C LYS A 471 -9.70 29.06 -5.65
N VAL A 472 -9.08 27.94 -5.29
CA VAL A 472 -7.63 27.84 -5.11
C VAL A 472 -6.94 27.52 -6.44
N PRO A 473 -5.85 28.23 -6.81
CA PRO A 473 -5.15 27.98 -8.05
C PRO A 473 -4.29 26.70 -8.03
N ALA A 474 -3.82 26.23 -6.87
CA ALA A 474 -3.02 25.03 -6.81
C ALA A 474 -3.33 24.14 -5.59
N VAL A 475 -3.32 22.83 -5.81
CA VAL A 475 -3.51 21.79 -4.78
C VAL A 475 -2.48 20.68 -4.99
N LEU A 476 -1.67 20.43 -3.96
CA LEU A 476 -0.72 19.34 -3.87
C LEU A 476 -1.16 18.36 -2.78
N LEU A 477 -1.56 17.16 -3.16
CA LEU A 477 -1.85 16.07 -2.22
C LEU A 477 -0.51 15.44 -1.81
N ALA A 478 -0.13 15.68 -0.56
CA ALA A 478 1.21 15.37 -0.04
C ALA A 478 1.28 14.00 0.64
N TRP A 479 0.14 13.34 0.90
CA TRP A 479 0.09 12.09 1.67
C TRP A 479 0.73 12.22 3.06
N TYR A 480 1.25 11.11 3.58
CA TYR A 480 2.18 11.04 4.71
C TYR A 480 3.54 10.62 4.18
N THR A 481 4.39 11.61 3.93
CA THR A 481 5.66 11.45 3.20
C THR A 481 6.85 11.06 4.09
N GLY A 482 6.59 10.69 5.36
CA GLY A 482 7.63 10.23 6.27
C GLY A 482 8.63 11.32 6.66
N GLN A 483 9.79 10.87 7.18
CA GLN A 483 10.78 11.79 7.77
C GLN A 483 11.44 12.75 6.77
N GLU A 484 11.53 12.39 5.49
CA GLU A 484 12.14 13.22 4.44
C GLU A 484 11.10 14.11 3.73
N GLY A 485 9.82 14.05 4.16
CA GLY A 485 8.69 14.69 3.48
C GLY A 485 8.84 16.19 3.31
N GLY A 486 9.26 16.90 4.34
CA GLY A 486 9.39 18.36 4.26
C GLY A 486 10.45 18.83 3.25
N LYS A 487 11.55 18.10 3.13
CA LYS A 487 12.58 18.35 2.11
C LYS A 487 12.01 18.10 0.71
N ALA A 488 11.38 16.96 0.49
CA ALA A 488 10.80 16.59 -0.80
C ALA A 488 9.72 17.59 -1.26
N LEU A 489 8.80 17.96 -0.35
CA LEU A 489 7.75 18.94 -0.64
C LEU A 489 8.31 20.33 -0.97
N ALA A 490 9.34 20.81 -0.24
CA ALA A 490 10.00 22.09 -0.56
C ALA A 490 10.65 22.06 -1.95
N GLU A 491 11.26 20.95 -2.35
CA GLU A 491 11.86 20.77 -3.66
C GLU A 491 10.82 20.69 -4.80
N ILE A 492 9.67 20.05 -4.54
CA ILE A 492 8.54 20.03 -5.49
C ILE A 492 7.96 21.44 -5.64
N LEU A 493 7.62 22.12 -4.53
CA LEU A 493 7.04 23.46 -4.55
C LEU A 493 7.92 24.48 -5.28
N THR A 494 9.23 24.30 -5.26
CA THR A 494 10.20 25.20 -5.95
C THR A 494 10.63 24.70 -7.31
N GLY A 495 10.13 23.56 -7.77
CA GLY A 495 10.40 22.99 -9.08
C GLY A 495 11.82 22.45 -9.27
N LYS A 496 12.54 22.18 -8.18
CA LYS A 496 13.77 21.39 -8.20
C LYS A 496 13.47 19.95 -8.56
N VAL A 497 12.30 19.45 -8.11
CA VAL A 497 11.71 18.17 -8.49
C VAL A 497 10.37 18.46 -9.18
N SER A 498 10.12 17.86 -10.34
CA SER A 498 8.79 17.90 -10.97
C SER A 498 7.89 16.85 -10.31
N PRO A 499 6.64 17.20 -9.90
CA PRO A 499 5.71 16.22 -9.38
C PRO A 499 5.46 15.13 -10.42
N SER A 500 5.42 13.88 -9.97
CA SER A 500 5.25 12.69 -10.81
C SER A 500 4.34 11.63 -10.19
N GLY A 501 3.80 11.90 -9.01
CA GLY A 501 2.84 11.05 -8.34
C GLY A 501 1.52 10.98 -9.12
N LYS A 502 0.87 9.82 -9.09
CA LYS A 502 -0.45 9.58 -9.70
C LYS A 502 -1.39 9.01 -8.65
N LEU A 503 -2.67 9.40 -8.68
CA LEU A 503 -3.68 8.92 -7.74
C LEU A 503 -3.82 7.38 -7.82
N PRO A 504 -3.68 6.66 -6.71
CA PRO A 504 -3.91 5.21 -6.66
C PRO A 504 -5.38 4.87 -6.38
N PHE A 505 -6.26 5.84 -6.42
CA PHE A 505 -7.72 5.71 -6.30
C PHE A 505 -8.44 6.80 -7.09
N THR A 506 -9.73 6.60 -7.31
CA THR A 506 -10.65 7.58 -7.89
C THR A 506 -10.99 8.62 -6.83
N PHE A 507 -10.73 9.89 -7.09
CA PHE A 507 -11.11 11.00 -6.21
C PHE A 507 -12.50 11.51 -6.62
N TRP A 508 -13.53 11.14 -5.86
CA TRP A 508 -14.92 11.44 -6.21
C TRP A 508 -15.33 12.89 -5.95
N GLY A 509 -14.71 13.53 -4.96
CA GLY A 509 -15.00 14.92 -4.54
C GLY A 509 -16.27 15.08 -3.70
N ALA A 510 -17.04 14.01 -3.53
CA ALA A 510 -18.17 13.94 -2.60
C ALA A 510 -18.44 12.48 -2.24
N LEU A 511 -18.74 12.24 -0.96
CA LEU A 511 -18.87 10.87 -0.41
C LEU A 511 -20.01 10.08 -1.08
N ASP A 512 -21.13 10.74 -1.39
CA ASP A 512 -22.30 10.12 -2.00
C ASP A 512 -22.12 9.72 -3.49
N LYS A 513 -21.04 10.15 -4.11
CA LYS A 513 -20.69 9.76 -5.49
C LYS A 513 -19.97 8.44 -5.58
N ASN A 514 -19.32 7.98 -4.52
CA ASN A 514 -18.72 6.66 -4.50
C ASN A 514 -19.80 5.58 -4.35
N PRO A 515 -19.97 4.66 -5.30
CA PRO A 515 -21.00 3.63 -5.23
C PRO A 515 -20.92 2.77 -3.97
N ALA A 516 -19.73 2.51 -3.45
CA ALA A 516 -19.50 1.69 -2.28
C ALA A 516 -19.96 2.34 -0.96
N ASP A 517 -19.98 3.69 -0.88
CA ASP A 517 -20.26 4.39 0.38
C ASP A 517 -21.71 4.25 0.86
N LYS A 518 -22.65 3.97 -0.04
CA LYS A 518 -24.03 3.65 0.33
C LYS A 518 -24.14 2.39 1.20
N TRP A 519 -23.19 1.50 1.08
CA TRP A 519 -23.14 0.20 1.74
C TRP A 519 -21.97 0.05 2.70
N TYR A 520 -21.28 1.15 2.99
CA TYR A 520 -20.09 1.15 3.84
C TYR A 520 -20.40 0.78 5.30
N ARG A 521 -21.62 1.11 5.76
CA ARG A 521 -22.09 0.78 7.11
C ARG A 521 -23.38 -0.03 7.06
N PRO A 522 -23.65 -0.90 8.05
CA PRO A 522 -24.91 -1.60 8.13
C PRO A 522 -26.11 -0.65 8.03
N VAL A 523 -27.10 -0.98 7.20
CA VAL A 523 -28.26 -0.10 6.90
C VAL A 523 -28.98 0.37 8.17
N ARG A 524 -29.11 -0.49 9.17
CA ARG A 524 -29.72 -0.14 10.46
C ARG A 524 -28.97 0.95 11.22
N TYR A 525 -27.68 1.04 11.04
CA TYR A 525 -26.83 2.06 11.63
C TYR A 525 -27.10 3.45 11.04
N LEU A 526 -27.35 3.51 9.73
CA LEU A 526 -27.69 4.72 9.00
C LEU A 526 -29.07 5.27 9.39
N THR A 527 -29.97 4.41 9.87
CA THR A 527 -31.33 4.78 10.26
C THR A 527 -31.49 5.12 11.75
N GLY A 528 -30.41 5.10 12.53
CA GLY A 528 -30.45 5.40 13.98
C GLY A 528 -31.20 4.37 14.83
N LYS A 529 -31.54 3.21 14.27
CA LYS A 529 -32.23 2.14 15.00
C LYS A 529 -31.22 1.12 15.50
N ASP A 530 -31.07 1.10 16.80
CA ASP A 530 -30.44 0.13 17.70
C ASP A 530 -29.14 -0.59 17.24
N ASN A 531 -28.01 -0.27 17.94
CA ASN A 531 -26.70 -0.93 17.75
C ASN A 531 -26.65 -2.36 18.32
N ARG A 532 -27.75 -2.96 18.71
CA ARG A 532 -27.81 -4.32 19.25
C ARG A 532 -28.16 -5.37 18.20
N ASP A 533 -27.97 -5.07 16.91
CA ASP A 533 -28.11 -6.11 15.89
C ASP A 533 -26.92 -7.08 15.99
N PRO A 534 -27.14 -8.32 16.41
CA PRO A 534 -26.05 -9.32 16.45
C PRO A 534 -25.50 -9.67 15.07
N LEU A 535 -26.17 -9.23 13.99
CA LEU A 535 -25.79 -9.49 12.60
C LEU A 535 -25.46 -8.16 11.89
N LYS A 536 -24.48 -7.43 12.38
CA LYS A 536 -23.93 -6.27 11.66
C LYS A 536 -23.26 -6.77 10.38
N GLN A 537 -23.89 -6.55 9.24
CA GLN A 537 -23.42 -7.01 7.96
C GLN A 537 -23.27 -5.84 6.98
N VAL A 538 -22.20 -5.85 6.23
CA VAL A 538 -21.93 -4.92 5.13
C VAL A 538 -21.85 -5.71 3.84
N ASP A 539 -22.76 -5.42 2.92
CA ASP A 539 -22.80 -6.05 1.61
C ASP A 539 -21.96 -5.26 0.59
N TYR A 540 -21.15 -5.96 -0.17
CA TYR A 540 -20.27 -5.38 -1.20
C TYR A 540 -20.97 -5.40 -2.56
N VAL A 541 -22.08 -4.66 -2.63
CA VAL A 541 -23.02 -4.70 -3.79
C VAL A 541 -22.47 -4.09 -5.07
N GLU A 542 -21.47 -3.24 -4.96
CA GLU A 542 -20.77 -2.69 -6.13
C GLU A 542 -19.99 -3.76 -6.90
N GLY A 543 -19.69 -4.88 -6.26
CA GLY A 543 -19.00 -6.01 -6.86
C GLY A 543 -17.66 -5.63 -7.49
N VAL A 544 -17.39 -6.12 -8.68
CA VAL A 544 -16.16 -5.81 -9.45
C VAL A 544 -16.11 -4.37 -9.98
N PHE A 545 -17.17 -3.58 -9.80
CA PHE A 545 -17.29 -2.19 -10.27
C PHE A 545 -16.85 -1.16 -9.22
N LEU A 546 -15.87 -1.51 -8.42
CA LEU A 546 -15.27 -0.61 -7.44
C LEU A 546 -14.40 0.47 -8.11
N GLY A 547 -14.42 1.70 -7.57
CA GLY A 547 -13.57 2.80 -8.01
C GLY A 547 -13.74 3.14 -9.48
N TYR A 548 -12.62 3.35 -10.21
CA TYR A 548 -12.65 3.69 -11.64
C TYR A 548 -13.32 2.61 -12.51
N ARG A 549 -13.33 1.36 -12.06
CA ARG A 549 -14.00 0.24 -12.74
C ARG A 549 -15.51 0.42 -12.85
N GLY A 550 -16.09 1.20 -11.91
CA GLY A 550 -17.53 1.49 -11.87
C GLY A 550 -17.94 2.78 -12.59
N VAL A 551 -17.01 3.63 -13.02
CA VAL A 551 -17.30 4.96 -13.57
C VAL A 551 -18.30 4.89 -14.72
N GLU A 552 -18.01 4.11 -15.77
CA GLU A 552 -18.92 3.96 -16.92
C GLU A 552 -20.16 3.12 -16.57
N HIS A 553 -20.02 2.08 -15.73
CA HIS A 553 -21.12 1.21 -15.35
C HIS A 553 -22.25 1.97 -14.61
N PHE A 554 -21.86 2.86 -13.71
CA PHE A 554 -22.82 3.66 -12.94
C PHE A 554 -23.11 5.05 -13.56
N GLY A 555 -22.48 5.39 -14.68
CA GLY A 555 -22.63 6.70 -15.34
C GLY A 555 -22.15 7.87 -14.49
N LEU A 556 -21.09 7.68 -13.71
CA LEU A 556 -20.53 8.65 -12.77
C LEU A 556 -19.37 9.44 -13.37
N LYS A 557 -19.09 10.60 -12.77
CA LYS A 557 -17.93 11.42 -13.13
C LYS A 557 -17.16 11.78 -11.85
N PRO A 558 -15.94 11.29 -11.69
CA PRO A 558 -15.09 11.68 -10.57
C PRO A 558 -14.58 13.11 -10.72
N LEU A 559 -14.15 13.71 -9.61
CA LEU A 559 -13.45 15.00 -9.62
C LEU A 559 -12.05 14.84 -10.24
N PHE A 560 -11.30 13.81 -9.81
CA PHE A 560 -10.05 13.39 -10.45
C PHE A 560 -10.07 11.87 -10.65
N PRO A 561 -9.77 11.38 -11.87
CA PRO A 561 -9.81 9.96 -12.16
C PRO A 561 -8.64 9.20 -11.53
N PHE A 562 -8.79 7.88 -11.38
CA PHE A 562 -7.69 6.97 -11.04
C PHE A 562 -6.51 7.16 -12.00
N GLY A 563 -5.29 7.19 -11.48
CA GLY A 563 -4.07 7.41 -12.24
C GLY A 563 -3.78 8.88 -12.58
N PHE A 564 -4.62 9.84 -12.15
CA PHE A 564 -4.43 11.26 -12.42
C PHE A 564 -3.29 11.86 -11.60
N GLY A 565 -2.55 12.79 -12.20
CA GLY A 565 -1.56 13.64 -11.55
C GLY A 565 -0.86 14.52 -12.58
N LEU A 566 -0.74 15.82 -12.27
CA LEU A 566 -0.09 16.82 -13.11
C LEU A 566 1.43 16.82 -12.92
N SER A 567 2.13 17.35 -13.93
CA SER A 567 3.58 17.54 -13.93
C SER A 567 3.93 18.99 -14.28
N TYR A 568 5.16 19.42 -14.02
CA TYR A 568 5.71 20.67 -14.56
C TYR A 568 6.21 20.55 -15.99
N SER A 569 5.99 19.37 -16.60
CA SER A 569 6.29 19.11 -18.00
C SER A 569 5.07 18.52 -18.71
N SER A 570 5.17 18.31 -20.01
CA SER A 570 4.14 17.70 -20.85
C SER A 570 4.73 16.52 -21.61
N PHE A 571 3.87 15.53 -21.91
CA PHE A 571 4.31 14.31 -22.57
C PHE A 571 3.43 13.99 -23.79
N GLU A 572 4.04 13.39 -24.78
CA GLU A 572 3.39 12.90 -26.00
C GLU A 572 3.59 11.38 -26.08
N TYR A 573 2.55 10.68 -26.48
CA TYR A 573 2.55 9.23 -26.67
C TYR A 573 2.35 8.91 -28.14
N SER A 574 3.09 7.96 -28.70
CA SER A 574 3.02 7.61 -30.12
C SER A 574 3.49 6.19 -30.40
N GLY A 575 3.15 5.68 -31.58
CA GLY A 575 3.71 4.45 -32.13
C GLY A 575 3.35 3.18 -31.37
N LEU A 576 2.07 3.02 -30.95
CA LEU A 576 1.62 1.78 -30.30
C LEU A 576 1.69 0.62 -31.29
N GLU A 577 2.51 -0.36 -30.98
CA GLU A 577 2.56 -1.66 -31.62
C GLU A 577 2.19 -2.75 -30.60
N VAL A 578 1.41 -3.72 -31.03
CA VAL A 578 1.04 -4.89 -30.23
C VAL A 578 1.34 -6.14 -31.05
N LYS A 579 2.14 -7.03 -30.48
CA LYS A 579 2.57 -8.28 -31.13
C LYS A 579 2.23 -9.46 -30.25
N PRO A 580 1.76 -10.59 -30.82
CA PRO A 580 1.63 -11.83 -30.06
C PRO A 580 2.98 -12.23 -29.44
N ALA A 581 2.98 -12.62 -28.17
CA ALA A 581 4.14 -13.05 -27.42
C ALA A 581 3.74 -14.12 -26.40
N GLY A 582 4.26 -15.35 -26.55
CA GLY A 582 3.85 -16.48 -25.73
C GLY A 582 2.35 -16.77 -25.89
N ASP A 583 1.61 -16.80 -24.78
CA ASP A 583 0.15 -16.95 -24.73
C ASP A 583 -0.62 -15.64 -24.62
N GLY A 584 0.09 -14.49 -24.73
CA GLY A 584 -0.45 -13.15 -24.64
C GLY A 584 0.14 -12.19 -25.68
N PHE A 585 0.48 -10.96 -25.25
CA PHE A 585 0.94 -9.90 -26.14
C PHE A 585 2.11 -9.11 -25.52
N GLU A 586 3.04 -8.65 -26.37
CA GLU A 586 3.99 -7.59 -26.04
C GLU A 586 3.56 -6.28 -26.70
N LEU A 587 3.45 -5.23 -25.89
CA LEU A 587 3.19 -3.87 -26.34
C LEU A 587 4.49 -3.08 -26.38
N SER A 588 4.63 -2.21 -27.39
CA SER A 588 5.65 -1.15 -27.39
C SER A 588 5.06 0.16 -27.89
N PHE A 589 5.48 1.27 -27.27
CA PHE A 589 5.09 2.62 -27.66
C PHE A 589 6.13 3.62 -27.15
N THR A 590 6.13 4.83 -27.71
CA THR A 590 7.08 5.88 -27.35
C THR A 590 6.41 6.92 -26.47
N VAL A 591 7.07 7.29 -25.36
CA VAL A 591 6.75 8.46 -24.54
C VAL A 591 7.83 9.49 -24.72
N ARG A 592 7.46 10.74 -25.03
CA ARG A 592 8.36 11.87 -25.22
C ARG A 592 8.03 13.01 -24.28
N ASN A 593 9.04 13.58 -23.63
CA ASN A 593 8.91 14.82 -22.88
C ASN A 593 8.91 16.01 -23.86
N THR A 594 7.77 16.65 -24.03
CA THR A 594 7.61 17.84 -24.92
C THR A 594 7.76 19.16 -24.18
N GLY A 595 7.87 19.11 -22.84
CA GLY A 595 8.02 20.29 -22.00
C GLY A 595 9.47 20.76 -21.85
N LYS A 596 9.69 21.67 -20.91
CA LYS A 596 10.99 22.36 -20.72
C LYS A 596 11.75 21.88 -19.47
N LYS A 597 11.16 20.98 -18.68
CA LYS A 597 11.75 20.45 -17.44
C LYS A 597 11.95 18.95 -17.56
N GLU A 598 12.99 18.45 -16.92
CA GLU A 598 13.11 17.03 -16.66
C GLU A 598 11.96 16.60 -15.76
N ALA A 599 11.29 15.52 -16.12
CA ALA A 599 10.13 15.02 -15.38
C ALA A 599 9.92 13.53 -15.68
N SER A 600 9.22 12.88 -14.75
CA SER A 600 8.78 11.50 -14.92
C SER A 600 7.31 11.43 -15.30
N GLU A 601 6.98 10.46 -16.14
CA GLU A 601 5.62 10.12 -16.54
C GLU A 601 5.33 8.65 -16.25
N VAL A 602 4.06 8.34 -15.94
CA VAL A 602 3.58 6.97 -15.77
C VAL A 602 2.67 6.61 -16.93
N ALA A 603 3.15 5.76 -17.79
CA ALA A 603 2.34 5.18 -18.85
C ALA A 603 1.52 4.01 -18.29
N GLN A 604 0.19 4.11 -18.40
CA GLN A 604 -0.77 3.17 -17.84
C GLN A 604 -1.40 2.37 -18.97
N VAL A 605 -1.43 1.03 -18.81
CA VAL A 605 -1.96 0.10 -19.82
C VAL A 605 -3.20 -0.58 -19.26
N TYR A 606 -4.30 -0.41 -19.97
CA TYR A 606 -5.58 -0.99 -19.61
C TYR A 606 -6.02 -2.02 -20.65
N VAL A 607 -6.77 -3.03 -20.19
CA VAL A 607 -7.46 -3.99 -21.04
C VAL A 607 -8.97 -3.79 -20.89
N ALA A 608 -9.65 -3.61 -21.99
CA ALA A 608 -11.08 -3.39 -22.09
C ALA A 608 -11.72 -4.52 -22.91
N PRO A 609 -12.63 -5.34 -22.37
CA PRO A 609 -13.36 -6.32 -23.17
C PRO A 609 -14.33 -5.59 -24.13
N VAL A 610 -14.43 -6.09 -25.37
CA VAL A 610 -15.38 -5.59 -26.35
C VAL A 610 -16.58 -6.54 -26.40
N ASP A 611 -17.78 -6.02 -26.12
CA ASP A 611 -19.02 -6.80 -26.05
C ASP A 611 -18.96 -8.07 -25.18
N PRO A 612 -18.61 -7.94 -23.88
CA PRO A 612 -18.47 -9.08 -23.00
C PRO A 612 -19.82 -9.78 -22.76
N SER A 613 -19.79 -11.12 -22.68
CA SER A 613 -20.97 -11.95 -22.42
C SER A 613 -21.59 -11.77 -21.03
N LEU A 614 -20.78 -11.27 -20.07
CA LEU A 614 -21.16 -10.96 -18.70
C LEU A 614 -20.75 -9.53 -18.37
N PRO A 615 -21.39 -8.85 -17.40
CA PRO A 615 -20.97 -7.54 -16.97
C PRO A 615 -19.51 -7.54 -16.50
N ARG A 616 -18.69 -6.69 -17.14
CA ARG A 616 -17.28 -6.47 -16.82
C ARG A 616 -17.00 -4.97 -16.75
N PRO A 617 -15.98 -4.54 -15.98
CA PRO A 617 -15.49 -3.16 -16.04
C PRO A 617 -15.16 -2.75 -17.48
N ALA A 618 -15.45 -1.49 -17.82
CA ALA A 618 -15.15 -0.95 -19.14
C ALA A 618 -13.65 -1.02 -19.47
N ARG A 619 -12.81 -0.94 -18.47
CA ARG A 619 -11.36 -1.16 -18.54
C ARG A 619 -10.79 -1.60 -17.20
N GLU A 620 -9.66 -2.29 -17.25
CA GLU A 620 -8.93 -2.76 -16.08
C GLU A 620 -7.44 -2.50 -16.28
N LEU A 621 -6.75 -1.92 -15.29
CA LEU A 621 -5.31 -1.75 -15.32
C LEU A 621 -4.63 -3.12 -15.34
N LYS A 622 -3.73 -3.33 -16.30
CA LYS A 622 -2.98 -4.59 -16.47
C LYS A 622 -1.48 -4.37 -16.72
N GLY A 623 -1.06 -3.11 -16.79
CA GLY A 623 0.35 -2.75 -16.90
C GLY A 623 0.60 -1.28 -16.61
N PHE A 624 1.80 -0.95 -16.19
CA PHE A 624 2.29 0.43 -16.10
C PHE A 624 3.80 0.47 -16.13
N GLU A 625 4.35 1.59 -16.64
CA GLU A 625 5.79 1.87 -16.59
C GLU A 625 6.02 3.35 -16.31
N LYS A 626 6.96 3.64 -15.40
CA LYS A 626 7.40 4.98 -15.09
C LYS A 626 8.71 5.28 -15.79
N VAL A 627 8.74 6.38 -16.58
CA VAL A 627 9.92 6.82 -17.31
C VAL A 627 10.31 8.24 -16.91
N SER A 628 11.61 8.46 -16.67
CA SER A 628 12.18 9.79 -16.38
C SER A 628 12.86 10.33 -17.63
N LEU A 629 12.45 11.51 -18.09
CA LEU A 629 12.86 12.07 -19.38
C LEU A 629 13.34 13.52 -19.24
N ALA A 630 14.54 13.79 -19.72
CA ALA A 630 14.99 15.16 -19.94
C ALA A 630 14.11 15.88 -20.99
N PRO A 631 14.11 17.22 -21.04
CA PRO A 631 13.39 17.98 -22.08
C PRO A 631 13.74 17.51 -23.49
N GLY A 632 12.73 17.18 -24.31
CA GLY A 632 12.85 16.70 -25.67
C GLY A 632 13.26 15.23 -25.82
N ALA A 633 13.62 14.53 -24.73
CA ALA A 633 13.97 13.11 -24.75
C ALA A 633 12.75 12.21 -24.92
N SER A 634 12.98 11.01 -25.43
CA SER A 634 11.97 9.97 -25.63
C SER A 634 12.46 8.64 -25.07
N ALA A 635 11.53 7.81 -24.60
CA ALA A 635 11.77 6.42 -24.24
C ALA A 635 10.81 5.50 -24.98
N LEU A 636 11.31 4.36 -25.41
CA LEU A 636 10.49 3.24 -25.86
C LEU A 636 10.04 2.46 -24.63
N VAL A 637 8.75 2.46 -24.36
CA VAL A 637 8.13 1.69 -23.28
C VAL A 637 7.70 0.34 -23.82
N LYS A 638 7.96 -0.73 -23.06
CA LYS A 638 7.51 -2.08 -23.38
C LYS A 638 6.74 -2.64 -22.20
N VAL A 639 5.59 -3.25 -22.48
CA VAL A 639 4.75 -3.92 -21.47
C VAL A 639 4.33 -5.28 -22.00
N ALA A 640 4.52 -6.32 -21.20
CA ALA A 640 4.01 -7.66 -21.48
C ALA A 640 2.64 -7.85 -20.83
N LEU A 641 1.69 -8.34 -21.59
CA LEU A 641 0.37 -8.77 -21.12
C LEU A 641 0.27 -10.28 -21.33
N GLY A 642 0.38 -11.05 -20.25
CA GLY A 642 0.12 -12.48 -20.26
C GLY A 642 -1.38 -12.77 -20.50
N ARG A 643 -1.73 -14.02 -20.69
CA ARG A 643 -3.14 -14.45 -20.86
C ARG A 643 -4.00 -14.06 -19.66
N ASP A 644 -3.44 -14.05 -18.46
CA ASP A 644 -4.07 -13.64 -17.20
C ASP A 644 -4.56 -12.18 -17.21
N ALA A 645 -3.95 -11.30 -18.02
CA ALA A 645 -4.39 -9.91 -18.17
C ALA A 645 -5.81 -9.78 -18.74
N PHE A 646 -6.31 -10.80 -19.43
CA PHE A 646 -7.63 -10.87 -20.08
C PHE A 646 -8.64 -11.69 -19.28
N ALA A 647 -8.19 -12.34 -18.19
CA ALA A 647 -9.00 -13.26 -17.41
C ALA A 647 -10.05 -12.55 -16.54
N ARG A 648 -11.10 -13.28 -16.23
CA ARG A 648 -12.08 -13.03 -15.18
C ARG A 648 -12.25 -14.27 -14.32
N TYR A 649 -12.79 -14.11 -13.14
CA TYR A 649 -13.13 -15.25 -12.31
C TYR A 649 -14.52 -15.77 -12.69
N ASP A 650 -14.62 -17.08 -12.86
CA ASP A 650 -15.86 -17.77 -13.18
C ASP A 650 -16.36 -18.59 -11.98
N ILE A 651 -17.52 -18.18 -11.44
CA ILE A 651 -18.12 -18.80 -10.25
C ILE A 651 -18.67 -20.21 -10.50
N LEU A 652 -18.89 -20.60 -11.76
CA LEU A 652 -19.40 -21.93 -12.08
C LEU A 652 -18.30 -22.99 -12.08
N SER A 653 -17.09 -22.60 -12.50
CA SER A 653 -15.92 -23.47 -12.49
C SER A 653 -15.02 -23.24 -11.27
N HIS A 654 -15.33 -22.26 -10.41
CA HIS A 654 -14.49 -21.81 -9.30
C HIS A 654 -13.04 -21.51 -9.73
N GLY A 655 -12.89 -20.82 -10.88
CA GLY A 655 -11.58 -20.63 -11.48
C GLY A 655 -11.48 -19.45 -12.43
N TRP A 656 -10.25 -19.17 -12.86
CA TRP A 656 -9.96 -18.10 -13.80
C TRP A 656 -10.18 -18.56 -15.23
N THR A 657 -10.89 -17.77 -16.02
CA THR A 657 -11.17 -18.04 -17.43
C THR A 657 -10.91 -16.82 -18.30
N VAL A 658 -10.54 -17.07 -19.55
CA VAL A 658 -10.40 -16.04 -20.57
C VAL A 658 -11.45 -16.27 -21.64
N ASP A 659 -12.38 -15.33 -21.75
CA ASP A 659 -13.41 -15.39 -22.79
C ASP A 659 -12.78 -15.17 -24.15
N SER A 660 -13.16 -15.99 -25.15
CA SER A 660 -12.77 -15.73 -26.54
C SER A 660 -13.52 -14.50 -27.05
N GLY A 661 -12.83 -13.65 -27.82
CA GLY A 661 -13.44 -12.44 -28.37
C GLY A 661 -12.45 -11.32 -28.62
N SER A 662 -12.98 -10.13 -28.80
CA SER A 662 -12.17 -8.93 -29.02
C SER A 662 -11.93 -8.20 -27.71
N TYR A 663 -10.71 -7.72 -27.55
CA TYR A 663 -10.29 -6.87 -26.43
C TYR A 663 -9.61 -5.63 -26.99
N ARG A 664 -9.82 -4.51 -26.32
CA ARG A 664 -9.11 -3.28 -26.62
C ARG A 664 -8.00 -3.09 -25.61
N ILE A 665 -6.79 -2.87 -26.11
CA ILE A 665 -5.63 -2.44 -25.32
C ILE A 665 -5.59 -0.92 -25.41
N GLU A 666 -5.62 -0.27 -24.25
CA GLU A 666 -5.64 1.18 -24.09
C GLU A 666 -4.39 1.64 -23.34
N VAL A 667 -3.72 2.70 -23.84
CA VAL A 667 -2.57 3.32 -23.16
C VAL A 667 -2.89 4.77 -22.87
N GLY A 668 -2.70 5.19 -21.64
CA GLY A 668 -3.04 6.55 -21.21
C GLY A 668 -2.19 7.07 -20.06
N SER A 669 -2.44 8.33 -19.69
CA SER A 669 -1.86 9.00 -18.52
C SER A 669 -2.73 8.84 -17.26
N SER A 670 -3.97 8.39 -17.44
CA SER A 670 -4.94 8.05 -16.39
C SER A 670 -6.05 7.17 -16.95
N SER A 671 -6.93 6.65 -16.10
CA SER A 671 -8.10 5.86 -16.53
C SER A 671 -9.10 6.64 -17.41
N ALA A 672 -9.05 7.96 -17.40
CA ALA A 672 -9.93 8.83 -18.20
C ALA A 672 -9.20 9.52 -19.38
N ASP A 673 -7.87 9.50 -19.40
CA ASP A 673 -7.06 10.12 -20.47
C ASP A 673 -6.33 9.04 -21.26
N ILE A 674 -7.06 8.42 -22.19
CA ILE A 674 -6.56 7.38 -23.08
C ILE A 674 -6.04 8.00 -24.37
N LEU A 675 -4.75 7.83 -24.62
CA LEU A 675 -3.99 8.48 -25.70
C LEU A 675 -3.77 7.56 -26.89
N LEU A 676 -3.57 6.26 -26.66
CA LEU A 676 -3.38 5.27 -27.71
C LEU A 676 -4.30 4.06 -27.45
N LYS A 677 -4.77 3.43 -28.51
CA LYS A 677 -5.60 2.21 -28.42
C LYS A 677 -5.48 1.34 -29.65
N THR A 678 -5.65 0.03 -29.47
CA THR A 678 -5.73 -0.96 -30.54
C THR A 678 -6.54 -2.15 -30.09
N ASP A 679 -7.20 -2.81 -31.02
CA ASP A 679 -7.98 -4.01 -30.73
C ASP A 679 -7.14 -5.26 -30.99
N VAL A 680 -7.29 -6.29 -30.14
CA VAL A 680 -6.70 -7.62 -30.28
C VAL A 680 -7.80 -8.67 -30.16
N LYS A 681 -7.52 -9.88 -30.64
CA LYS A 681 -8.47 -11.01 -30.57
C LYS A 681 -7.81 -12.19 -29.89
N LEU A 682 -8.52 -12.81 -28.93
CA LEU A 682 -8.19 -14.05 -28.23
C LEU A 682 -9.08 -15.21 -28.64
#